data_ddc81c88ef0e6ff545ea3e0acf6f0158
#
_entry.id   ddc81c88ef0e6ff545ea3e0acf6f0158
#
_cell.length_a   1.000
_cell.length_b   1.000
_cell.length_c   1.000
_cell.angle_alpha   90.00
_cell.angle_beta   90.00
_cell.angle_gamma   90.00
#
_symmetry.space_group_name_H-M   'P 1'
#
loop_
_entity.id
_entity.type
_entity.pdbx_description
1 polymer ?
#
loop_
_entity_poly.entity_id
_entity_poly.type
_entity_poly.pdbx_seq_one_letter_code
_entity_poly.pdbx_strand_id
1 'polypeptide(L)'
;MTFQRTLVTTALPYANGPVHIGHLAGVYVPADIYVRYLRLKGENVLFVGGSDEHGVPVTIRARKEGITTQEVVDRYHNIIKDSFEGFGISFDVYSRTTSKIHHQLASDFFRKLYDDGKFVEQTSEQFYDPETQEFLTDRNIRGECPRCHAAGAYGDQCEKCGATLSPDELINPYNAINGNPLTKKETKHWYLPLDQYQQWLEEWILQEHKEWRPNVYGQCKSWLDGGLRPRAVTRDLDWGIPVPVEGAEGKVLYVWFDAPIGYISNTKELCDAKPEQFGNWETWWKDPSTRLIHFIGKDNIVFHCIVFPTMLKAEGSYIVPDNVPSNEFLNLEGDKISTSRNWAVWLNEYLVDFPDKQDVLRYVLTANAPETKDNDFTWADFQARNNNELVAIYGNFVNRALVLTKKYFDGKVPAAGTFNEYDQATIAEFQNVKTEVEKLLNDFRFRDAQKEAMNLARIGNKYLADTEPWKVAKTDMDRTATILHLALQIAANLSIAFEPFLPFSSAKLREMLSMTELKWEELGNINLLQEGQALGEVSLLFEKIEDATIQAQLDRLAAIKAANEEAEKQEALKNWRPAEIKENTNIDEFGKMDIRVATVLDCQPVKKSDRLLQFRLDDGMGGRTILSGIAQSYPDPSVLVGKQVLFIANFPPRKMMGIESQGMILSAVDADGKLVVTTVTAPVRNGSQVG
;
A
#
# COMPACT_ATOMS: atom_id res chain seq x y z
N MET A 1 11.93 31.24 -0.26
CA MET A 1 10.77 32.05 0.22
C MET A 1 10.33 31.46 1.56
N THR A 2 9.87 32.30 2.49
CA THR A 2 9.28 31.80 3.75
C THR A 2 7.78 31.63 3.48
N PHE A 3 7.28 30.40 3.56
CA PHE A 3 5.85 30.12 3.42
C PHE A 3 5.09 30.64 4.63
N GLN A 4 3.87 31.13 4.41
CA GLN A 4 2.97 31.63 5.46
C GLN A 4 1.98 30.57 5.92
N ARG A 5 1.73 29.59 5.07
CA ARG A 5 0.77 28.48 5.31
C ARG A 5 1.19 27.23 4.54
N THR A 6 0.72 26.08 5.00
CA THR A 6 0.96 24.78 4.35
C THR A 6 -0.37 24.10 4.03
N LEU A 7 -0.57 23.76 2.76
CA LEU A 7 -1.67 22.92 2.30
C LEU A 7 -1.16 21.49 2.09
N VAL A 8 -1.71 20.57 2.84
CA VAL A 8 -1.38 19.14 2.74
C VAL A 8 -2.58 18.38 2.17
N THR A 9 -2.33 17.59 1.15
CA THR A 9 -3.33 16.69 0.56
C THR A 9 -2.85 15.25 0.57
N THR A 10 -3.79 14.32 0.47
CA THR A 10 -3.52 12.89 0.32
C THR A 10 -4.18 12.35 -0.94
N ALA A 11 -3.53 11.41 -1.63
CA ALA A 11 -4.15 10.71 -2.75
C ALA A 11 -5.55 10.22 -2.36
N LEU A 12 -6.55 10.51 -3.19
CA LEU A 12 -7.94 10.13 -2.94
C LEU A 12 -8.11 8.62 -3.15
N PRO A 13 -8.59 7.86 -2.17
CA PRO A 13 -8.88 6.44 -2.36
C PRO A 13 -10.14 6.26 -3.21
N TYR A 14 -10.16 5.23 -4.06
CA TYR A 14 -11.37 4.85 -4.78
C TYR A 14 -12.46 4.38 -3.83
N ALA A 15 -13.68 4.93 -3.99
CA ALA A 15 -14.84 4.52 -3.21
C ALA A 15 -15.50 3.23 -3.77
N ASN A 16 -14.71 2.19 -3.99
CA ASN A 16 -15.15 0.86 -4.43
C ASN A 16 -14.80 -0.26 -3.44
N GLY A 17 -14.24 0.08 -2.29
CA GLY A 17 -13.86 -0.81 -1.21
C GLY A 17 -13.35 -0.04 0.01
N PRO A 18 -13.20 -0.70 1.18
CA PRO A 18 -12.57 -0.09 2.34
C PRO A 18 -11.09 0.22 2.11
N VAL A 19 -10.50 1.04 2.98
CA VAL A 19 -9.05 1.24 3.02
C VAL A 19 -8.38 0.15 3.87
N HIS A 20 -7.14 -0.18 3.53
CA HIS A 20 -6.33 -1.19 4.21
C HIS A 20 -5.00 -0.61 4.69
N ILE A 21 -4.26 -1.40 5.48
CA ILE A 21 -2.96 -1.00 6.07
C ILE A 21 -1.94 -0.49 5.04
N GLY A 22 -1.97 -0.97 3.81
CA GLY A 22 -1.09 -0.46 2.73
C GLY A 22 -1.39 1.00 2.37
N HIS A 23 -2.67 1.38 2.30
CA HIS A 23 -3.08 2.78 2.12
C HIS A 23 -2.63 3.63 3.31
N LEU A 24 -2.81 3.13 4.55
CA LEU A 24 -2.43 3.85 5.76
C LEU A 24 -0.92 4.11 5.81
N ALA A 25 -0.09 3.08 5.64
CA ALA A 25 1.36 3.19 5.67
C ALA A 25 1.92 3.99 4.49
N GLY A 26 1.27 3.87 3.32
CA GLY A 26 1.70 4.54 2.10
C GLY A 26 1.42 6.04 2.09
N VAL A 27 0.28 6.46 2.64
CA VAL A 27 -0.25 7.81 2.43
C VAL A 27 -0.73 8.48 3.71
N TYR A 28 -1.73 7.89 4.42
CA TYR A 28 -2.53 8.64 5.38
C TYR A 28 -1.84 8.83 6.74
N VAL A 29 -1.14 7.82 7.24
CA VAL A 29 -0.39 7.93 8.50
C VAL A 29 0.77 8.92 8.38
N PRO A 30 1.66 8.85 7.34
CA PRO A 30 2.73 9.83 7.20
C PRO A 30 2.21 11.26 7.00
N ALA A 31 1.11 11.45 6.27
CA ALA A 31 0.49 12.76 6.11
C ALA A 31 -0.03 13.33 7.44
N ASP A 32 -0.76 12.52 8.21
CA ASP A 32 -1.29 12.92 9.50
C ASP A 32 -0.19 13.23 10.52
N ILE A 33 0.89 12.44 10.56
CA ILE A 33 2.07 12.72 11.39
C ILE A 33 2.64 14.10 11.06
N TYR A 34 2.82 14.39 9.78
CA TYR A 34 3.39 15.66 9.34
C TYR A 34 2.48 16.85 9.69
N VAL A 35 1.17 16.72 9.46
CA VAL A 35 0.18 17.75 9.77
C VAL A 35 0.12 18.02 11.28
N ARG A 36 0.08 16.97 12.11
CA ARG A 36 0.08 17.12 13.58
C ARG A 36 1.35 17.82 14.07
N TYR A 37 2.50 17.45 13.51
CA TYR A 37 3.76 18.11 13.83
C TYR A 37 3.72 19.61 13.50
N LEU A 38 3.27 20.00 12.30
CA LEU A 38 3.16 21.40 11.90
C LEU A 38 2.16 22.19 12.77
N ARG A 39 1.03 21.59 13.12
CA ARG A 39 0.04 22.19 14.03
C ARG A 39 0.62 22.42 15.43
N LEU A 40 1.39 21.45 15.96
CA LEU A 40 2.09 21.62 17.24
C LEU A 40 3.12 22.76 17.22
N LYS A 41 3.72 23.05 16.07
CA LYS A 41 4.59 24.22 15.86
C LYS A 41 3.81 25.53 15.75
N GLY A 42 2.50 25.49 15.74
CA GLY A 42 1.66 26.68 15.55
C GLY A 42 1.60 27.17 14.09
N GLU A 43 2.02 26.34 13.12
CA GLU A 43 1.95 26.70 11.71
C GLU A 43 0.50 26.68 11.20
N ASN A 44 0.19 27.55 10.24
CA ASN A 44 -1.11 27.59 9.59
C ASN A 44 -1.19 26.45 8.56
N VAL A 45 -1.91 25.39 8.89
CA VAL A 45 -1.96 24.15 8.10
C VAL A 45 -3.39 23.79 7.78
N LEU A 46 -3.64 23.42 6.52
CA LEU A 46 -4.89 22.86 6.05
C LEU A 46 -4.63 21.44 5.54
N PHE A 47 -5.41 20.46 6.05
CA PHE A 47 -5.30 19.06 5.71
C PHE A 47 -6.54 18.57 4.96
N VAL A 48 -6.38 18.27 3.67
CA VAL A 48 -7.48 17.97 2.74
C VAL A 48 -7.42 16.52 2.29
N GLY A 49 -8.53 15.81 2.45
CA GLY A 49 -8.76 14.47 1.93
C GLY A 49 -10.12 14.36 1.24
N GLY A 50 -10.39 13.18 0.72
CA GLY A 50 -11.66 12.86 0.09
C GLY A 50 -11.60 11.50 -0.59
N SER A 51 -12.72 11.06 -1.19
CA SER A 51 -12.81 9.84 -1.99
C SER A 51 -12.92 10.15 -3.49
N ASP A 52 -12.22 9.33 -4.28
CA ASP A 52 -12.39 9.27 -5.73
C ASP A 52 -13.56 8.33 -6.04
N GLU A 53 -14.59 8.87 -6.66
CA GLU A 53 -15.88 8.18 -6.86
C GLU A 53 -16.24 7.95 -8.31
N HIS A 54 -15.38 8.37 -9.23
CA HIS A 54 -15.58 8.19 -10.66
C HIS A 54 -14.74 7.04 -11.23
N GLY A 55 -15.05 6.66 -12.48
CA GLY A 55 -14.27 5.70 -13.24
C GLY A 55 -14.74 4.24 -13.17
N VAL A 56 -14.11 3.44 -14.00
CA VAL A 56 -14.46 2.04 -14.29
C VAL A 56 -14.50 1.12 -13.06
N PRO A 57 -13.59 1.21 -12.06
CA PRO A 57 -13.63 0.31 -10.91
C PRO A 57 -14.94 0.36 -10.12
N VAL A 58 -15.57 1.56 -10.04
CA VAL A 58 -16.86 1.74 -9.36
C VAL A 58 -17.99 1.09 -10.15
N THR A 59 -18.02 1.27 -11.47
CA THR A 59 -19.05 0.67 -12.33
C THR A 59 -18.97 -0.86 -12.35
N ILE A 60 -17.77 -1.43 -12.37
CA ILE A 60 -17.55 -2.88 -12.24
C ILE A 60 -18.11 -3.39 -10.91
N ARG A 61 -17.84 -2.67 -9.81
CA ARG A 61 -18.34 -3.05 -8.49
C ARG A 61 -19.86 -2.99 -8.41
N ALA A 62 -20.47 -1.94 -8.93
CA ALA A 62 -21.91 -1.77 -8.99
C ALA A 62 -22.60 -2.92 -9.76
N ARG A 63 -22.07 -3.25 -10.96
CA ARG A 63 -22.59 -4.37 -11.77
C ARG A 63 -22.43 -5.71 -11.05
N LYS A 64 -21.30 -5.97 -10.38
CA LYS A 64 -21.06 -7.20 -9.61
C LYS A 64 -22.02 -7.36 -8.44
N GLU A 65 -22.37 -6.27 -7.77
CA GLU A 65 -23.28 -6.27 -6.61
C GLU A 65 -24.76 -6.09 -6.98
N GLY A 66 -25.08 -5.77 -8.24
CA GLY A 66 -26.45 -5.55 -8.72
C GLY A 66 -27.11 -4.29 -8.14
N ILE A 67 -26.31 -3.25 -7.83
CA ILE A 67 -26.75 -1.96 -7.28
C ILE A 67 -26.27 -0.81 -8.18
N THR A 68 -26.73 0.40 -7.91
CA THR A 68 -26.29 1.58 -8.65
C THR A 68 -24.87 2.01 -8.28
N THR A 69 -24.19 2.71 -9.18
CA THR A 69 -22.86 3.31 -8.90
C THR A 69 -22.94 4.30 -7.73
N GLN A 70 -24.02 5.07 -7.61
CA GLN A 70 -24.22 5.99 -6.50
C GLN A 70 -24.29 5.26 -5.15
N GLU A 71 -25.02 4.14 -5.07
CA GLU A 71 -25.10 3.34 -3.83
C GLU A 71 -23.75 2.75 -3.43
N VAL A 72 -22.92 2.36 -4.42
CA VAL A 72 -21.55 1.88 -4.16
C VAL A 72 -20.72 2.99 -3.51
N VAL A 73 -20.64 4.15 -4.17
CA VAL A 73 -19.80 5.24 -3.67
C VAL A 73 -20.28 5.82 -2.36
N ASP A 74 -21.61 5.94 -2.14
CA ASP A 74 -22.17 6.39 -0.87
C ASP A 74 -21.79 5.46 0.29
N ARG A 75 -21.88 4.15 0.06
CA ARG A 75 -21.48 3.15 1.06
C ARG A 75 -20.00 3.25 1.40
N TYR A 76 -19.12 3.21 0.39
CA TYR A 76 -17.68 3.15 0.65
C TYR A 76 -17.09 4.49 1.07
N HIS A 77 -17.63 5.61 0.59
CA HIS A 77 -17.28 6.93 1.13
C HIS A 77 -17.49 6.98 2.66
N ASN A 78 -18.66 6.57 3.13
CA ASN A 78 -18.97 6.60 4.57
C ASN A 78 -18.06 5.63 5.34
N ILE A 79 -17.88 4.38 4.88
CA ILE A 79 -16.99 3.41 5.53
C ILE A 79 -15.57 3.97 5.64
N ILE A 80 -15.04 4.57 4.59
CA ILE A 80 -13.68 5.11 4.57
C ILE A 80 -13.57 6.31 5.51
N LYS A 81 -14.52 7.25 5.44
CA LYS A 81 -14.58 8.44 6.29
C LYS A 81 -14.61 8.07 7.76
N ASP A 82 -15.59 7.23 8.15
CA ASP A 82 -15.77 6.80 9.55
C ASP A 82 -14.52 6.04 10.05
N SER A 83 -13.88 5.24 9.16
CA SER A 83 -12.65 4.53 9.49
C SER A 83 -11.48 5.49 9.75
N PHE A 84 -11.31 6.53 8.93
CA PHE A 84 -10.29 7.54 9.16
C PHE A 84 -10.54 8.33 10.44
N GLU A 85 -11.78 8.74 10.71
CA GLU A 85 -12.15 9.41 11.96
C GLU A 85 -11.86 8.52 13.16
N GLY A 86 -12.31 7.26 13.16
CA GLY A 86 -12.06 6.30 14.22
C GLY A 86 -10.57 5.96 14.43
N PHE A 87 -9.76 6.05 13.37
CA PHE A 87 -8.31 5.86 13.43
C PHE A 87 -7.53 7.12 13.80
N GLY A 88 -8.20 8.26 13.89
CA GLY A 88 -7.62 9.54 14.28
C GLY A 88 -6.81 10.22 13.17
N ILE A 89 -7.15 10.02 11.89
CA ILE A 89 -6.61 10.86 10.80
C ILE A 89 -7.29 12.23 10.88
N SER A 90 -6.52 13.28 11.06
CA SER A 90 -7.00 14.59 11.48
C SER A 90 -7.32 15.55 10.31
N PHE A 91 -8.03 15.05 9.28
CA PHE A 91 -8.48 15.89 8.17
C PHE A 91 -9.31 17.08 8.64
N ASP A 92 -9.06 18.27 8.06
CA ASP A 92 -9.96 19.43 8.22
C ASP A 92 -11.22 19.27 7.36
N VAL A 93 -11.07 18.58 6.22
CA VAL A 93 -12.17 18.19 5.33
C VAL A 93 -11.86 16.82 4.69
N TYR A 94 -12.85 15.94 4.72
CA TYR A 94 -12.89 14.71 3.93
C TYR A 94 -14.17 14.72 3.10
N SER A 95 -14.07 15.06 1.81
CA SER A 95 -15.20 15.21 0.90
C SER A 95 -15.13 14.17 -0.24
N ARG A 96 -15.73 14.46 -1.40
CA ARG A 96 -15.94 13.46 -2.45
C ARG A 96 -16.06 14.08 -3.85
N THR A 97 -15.66 13.32 -4.88
CA THR A 97 -15.70 13.82 -6.27
C THR A 97 -17.11 13.81 -6.89
N THR A 98 -18.11 13.15 -6.29
CA THR A 98 -19.51 13.27 -6.71
C THR A 98 -20.22 14.49 -6.12
N SER A 99 -19.54 15.34 -5.33
CA SER A 99 -20.14 16.58 -4.81
C SER A 99 -20.47 17.57 -5.92
N LYS A 100 -21.53 18.36 -5.73
CA LYS A 100 -21.93 19.40 -6.70
C LYS A 100 -20.85 20.46 -6.91
N ILE A 101 -20.12 20.82 -5.84
CA ILE A 101 -19.02 21.80 -5.91
C ILE A 101 -17.90 21.24 -6.78
N HIS A 102 -17.58 19.96 -6.63
CA HIS A 102 -16.56 19.32 -7.45
C HIS A 102 -16.96 19.27 -8.92
N HIS A 103 -18.20 18.81 -9.24
CA HIS A 103 -18.68 18.76 -10.62
C HIS A 103 -18.63 20.13 -11.30
N GLN A 104 -19.05 21.19 -10.59
CA GLN A 104 -18.98 22.55 -11.13
C GLN A 104 -17.54 22.99 -11.37
N LEU A 105 -16.68 22.83 -10.38
CA LEU A 105 -15.30 23.33 -10.46
C LEU A 105 -14.48 22.55 -11.51
N ALA A 106 -14.66 21.23 -11.61
CA ALA A 106 -13.97 20.43 -12.62
C ALA A 106 -14.47 20.76 -14.05
N SER A 107 -15.77 21.01 -14.19
CA SER A 107 -16.35 21.48 -15.47
C SER A 107 -15.81 22.86 -15.86
N ASP A 108 -15.71 23.79 -14.91
CA ASP A 108 -15.18 25.13 -15.16
C ASP A 108 -13.68 25.10 -15.47
N PHE A 109 -12.93 24.23 -14.78
CA PHE A 109 -11.50 24.02 -15.03
C PHE A 109 -11.28 23.47 -16.46
N PHE A 110 -12.04 22.45 -16.87
CA PHE A 110 -11.96 21.91 -18.22
C PHE A 110 -12.33 22.97 -19.26
N ARG A 111 -13.44 23.69 -19.06
CA ARG A 111 -13.91 24.73 -20.00
C ARG A 111 -12.87 25.83 -20.19
N LYS A 112 -12.24 26.27 -19.08
CA LYS A 112 -11.17 27.26 -19.18
C LYS A 112 -10.00 26.77 -20.03
N LEU A 113 -9.54 25.56 -19.82
CA LEU A 113 -8.45 24.99 -20.65
C LEU A 113 -8.87 24.83 -22.12
N TYR A 114 -10.13 24.48 -22.37
CA TYR A 114 -10.70 24.36 -23.71
C TYR A 114 -10.75 25.71 -24.41
N ASP A 115 -11.31 26.72 -23.76
CA ASP A 115 -11.47 28.11 -24.30
C ASP A 115 -10.10 28.78 -24.54
N ASP A 116 -9.09 28.45 -23.70
CA ASP A 116 -7.71 28.92 -23.83
C ASP A 116 -6.91 28.13 -24.90
N GLY A 117 -7.52 27.15 -25.59
CA GLY A 117 -6.90 26.35 -26.63
C GLY A 117 -5.77 25.44 -26.13
N LYS A 118 -5.86 24.97 -24.88
CA LYS A 118 -4.84 24.13 -24.25
C LYS A 118 -4.97 22.64 -24.57
N PHE A 119 -6.03 22.22 -25.23
CA PHE A 119 -6.24 20.84 -25.64
C PHE A 119 -6.00 20.64 -27.14
N VAL A 120 -5.61 19.42 -27.50
CA VAL A 120 -5.57 18.95 -28.88
C VAL A 120 -6.69 17.93 -29.07
N GLU A 121 -7.51 18.10 -30.10
CA GLU A 121 -8.52 17.12 -30.47
C GLU A 121 -7.90 16.02 -31.34
N GLN A 122 -8.16 14.76 -31.02
CA GLN A 122 -7.73 13.63 -31.82
C GLN A 122 -8.86 12.61 -31.94
N THR A 123 -9.03 12.07 -33.15
CA THR A 123 -9.90 10.93 -33.40
C THR A 123 -9.03 9.68 -33.42
N SER A 124 -9.46 8.64 -32.69
CA SER A 124 -8.78 7.35 -32.61
C SER A 124 -9.81 6.21 -32.66
N GLU A 125 -9.38 5.06 -33.16
CA GLU A 125 -10.19 3.84 -33.07
C GLU A 125 -10.05 3.25 -31.66
N GLN A 126 -11.17 2.95 -31.00
CA GLN A 126 -11.20 2.28 -29.72
C GLN A 126 -12.06 1.02 -29.76
N PHE A 127 -11.82 0.09 -28.84
CA PHE A 127 -12.60 -1.13 -28.74
C PHE A 127 -14.03 -0.81 -28.32
N TYR A 128 -14.97 -1.45 -29.00
CA TYR A 128 -16.40 -1.25 -28.87
C TYR A 128 -17.11 -2.60 -28.86
N ASP A 129 -18.00 -2.79 -27.90
CA ASP A 129 -18.90 -3.95 -27.83
C ASP A 129 -20.19 -3.62 -28.60
N PRO A 130 -20.44 -4.22 -29.76
CA PRO A 130 -21.62 -3.90 -30.55
C PRO A 130 -22.94 -4.37 -29.94
N GLU A 131 -22.91 -5.34 -29.00
CA GLU A 131 -24.12 -5.82 -28.33
C GLU A 131 -24.56 -4.89 -27.20
N THR A 132 -23.62 -4.42 -26.38
CA THR A 132 -23.93 -3.46 -25.30
C THR A 132 -23.92 -2.01 -25.78
N GLN A 133 -23.40 -1.76 -26.98
CA GLN A 133 -23.22 -0.43 -27.56
C GLN A 133 -22.31 0.48 -26.72
N GLU A 134 -21.32 -0.09 -26.05
CA GLU A 134 -20.39 0.61 -25.17
C GLU A 134 -18.97 0.58 -25.73
N PHE A 135 -18.24 1.70 -25.60
CA PHE A 135 -16.79 1.72 -25.74
C PHE A 135 -16.17 1.09 -24.49
N LEU A 136 -15.13 0.31 -24.68
CA LEU A 136 -14.44 -0.36 -23.60
C LEU A 136 -13.04 0.23 -23.37
N THR A 137 -12.67 0.35 -22.12
CA THR A 137 -11.37 0.81 -21.70
C THR A 137 -10.57 -0.32 -21.04
N ASP A 138 -9.31 -0.09 -20.88
CA ASP A 138 -8.24 -0.98 -20.46
C ASP A 138 -8.64 -2.22 -19.63
N ARG A 139 -9.30 -2.04 -18.49
CA ARG A 139 -9.68 -3.15 -17.59
C ARG A 139 -10.99 -3.85 -17.93
N ASN A 140 -11.77 -3.27 -18.81
CA ASN A 140 -12.96 -3.91 -19.36
C ASN A 140 -12.63 -4.82 -20.55
N ILE A 141 -11.37 -4.86 -20.99
CA ILE A 141 -10.90 -5.67 -22.09
C ILE A 141 -9.96 -6.74 -21.54
N ARG A 142 -10.19 -7.98 -21.92
CA ARG A 142 -9.30 -9.10 -21.66
C ARG A 142 -8.91 -9.77 -22.96
N GLY A 143 -7.76 -10.45 -22.95
CA GLY A 143 -7.28 -11.23 -24.08
C GLY A 143 -6.10 -12.09 -23.66
N GLU A 144 -5.44 -12.73 -24.61
CA GLU A 144 -4.21 -13.46 -24.37
C GLU A 144 -3.02 -12.48 -24.35
N CYS A 145 -2.14 -12.63 -23.37
CA CYS A 145 -0.94 -11.80 -23.25
C CYS A 145 0.05 -12.10 -24.38
N PRO A 146 0.51 -11.11 -25.17
CA PRO A 146 1.44 -11.34 -26.28
C PRO A 146 2.85 -11.76 -25.82
N ARG A 147 3.17 -11.59 -24.52
CA ARG A 147 4.51 -11.89 -23.98
C ARG A 147 4.63 -13.25 -23.31
N CYS A 148 3.62 -13.65 -22.54
CA CYS A 148 3.67 -14.91 -21.79
C CYS A 148 2.55 -15.87 -22.14
N HIS A 149 1.69 -15.54 -23.10
CA HIS A 149 0.57 -16.33 -23.57
C HIS A 149 -0.45 -16.72 -22.47
N ALA A 150 -0.48 -15.95 -21.37
CA ALA A 150 -1.48 -16.13 -20.35
C ALA A 150 -2.84 -15.67 -20.86
N ALA A 151 -3.84 -16.52 -20.74
CA ALA A 151 -5.23 -16.15 -21.02
C ALA A 151 -5.75 -15.15 -20.00
N GLY A 152 -6.64 -14.25 -20.41
CA GLY A 152 -7.34 -13.32 -19.53
C GLY A 152 -6.49 -12.15 -19.01
N ALA A 153 -5.39 -11.82 -19.69
CA ALA A 153 -4.63 -10.60 -19.39
C ALA A 153 -5.50 -9.35 -19.62
N TYR A 154 -5.39 -8.36 -18.73
CA TYR A 154 -6.09 -7.08 -18.91
C TYR A 154 -5.42 -6.21 -19.96
N GLY A 155 -6.20 -5.28 -20.52
CA GLY A 155 -5.72 -4.37 -21.55
C GLY A 155 -4.62 -3.39 -21.09
N ASP A 156 -4.46 -3.18 -19.80
CA ASP A 156 -3.42 -2.31 -19.21
C ASP A 156 -2.21 -3.09 -18.67
N GLN A 157 -2.43 -4.34 -18.20
CA GLN A 157 -1.38 -5.13 -17.56
C GLN A 157 -1.69 -6.62 -17.56
N CYS A 158 -0.67 -7.44 -17.77
CA CYS A 158 -0.75 -8.88 -17.52
C CYS A 158 -0.46 -9.17 -16.04
N GLU A 159 -1.44 -9.67 -15.31
CA GLU A 159 -1.26 -10.01 -13.88
C GLU A 159 -0.27 -11.17 -13.66
N LYS A 160 -0.08 -12.05 -14.67
CA LYS A 160 0.83 -13.21 -14.57
C LYS A 160 2.31 -12.83 -14.72
N CYS A 161 2.66 -12.05 -15.73
CA CYS A 161 4.07 -11.68 -15.99
C CYS A 161 4.41 -10.23 -15.62
N GLY A 162 3.41 -9.43 -15.18
CA GLY A 162 3.61 -8.04 -14.78
C GLY A 162 3.85 -7.06 -15.94
N ALA A 163 3.77 -7.53 -17.19
CA ALA A 163 4.01 -6.68 -18.34
C ALA A 163 2.91 -5.62 -18.49
N THR A 164 3.31 -4.37 -18.68
CA THR A 164 2.40 -3.31 -19.11
C THR A 164 1.99 -3.56 -20.56
N LEU A 165 0.69 -3.45 -20.84
CA LEU A 165 0.09 -3.73 -22.14
C LEU A 165 -0.76 -2.53 -22.59
N SER A 166 -1.10 -2.51 -23.87
CA SER A 166 -2.25 -1.77 -24.39
C SER A 166 -3.31 -2.76 -24.90
N PRO A 167 -4.59 -2.39 -24.93
CA PRO A 167 -5.65 -3.27 -25.47
C PRO A 167 -5.35 -3.77 -26.90
N ASP A 168 -4.68 -2.97 -27.70
CA ASP A 168 -4.30 -3.30 -29.07
C ASP A 168 -3.23 -4.40 -29.18
N GLU A 169 -2.48 -4.63 -28.13
CA GLU A 169 -1.45 -5.68 -28.08
C GLU A 169 -2.02 -7.04 -27.70
N LEU A 170 -3.23 -7.09 -27.13
CA LEU A 170 -3.86 -8.35 -26.74
C LEU A 170 -4.22 -9.22 -27.94
N ILE A 171 -3.95 -10.50 -27.79
CA ILE A 171 -4.40 -11.50 -28.79
C ILE A 171 -5.85 -11.87 -28.46
N ASN A 172 -6.73 -11.82 -29.49
CA ASN A 172 -8.17 -12.12 -29.36
C ASN A 172 -8.84 -11.34 -28.20
N PRO A 173 -8.85 -9.99 -28.22
CA PRO A 173 -9.46 -9.22 -27.17
C PRO A 173 -10.97 -9.41 -27.12
N TYR A 174 -11.52 -9.49 -25.90
CA TYR A 174 -12.95 -9.66 -25.63
C TYR A 174 -13.38 -8.80 -24.43
N ASN A 175 -14.69 -8.52 -24.33
CA ASN A 175 -15.27 -7.82 -23.21
C ASN A 175 -15.14 -8.67 -21.93
N ALA A 176 -14.45 -8.14 -20.92
CA ALA A 176 -14.17 -8.84 -19.66
C ALA A 176 -15.41 -9.21 -18.85
N ILE A 177 -16.57 -8.54 -19.10
CA ILE A 177 -17.80 -8.68 -18.32
C ILE A 177 -18.68 -9.79 -18.90
N ASN A 178 -18.90 -9.78 -20.24
CA ASN A 178 -19.86 -10.66 -20.90
C ASN A 178 -19.21 -11.68 -21.85
N GLY A 179 -17.90 -11.53 -22.13
CA GLY A 179 -17.16 -12.41 -23.05
C GLY A 179 -17.37 -12.10 -24.53
N ASN A 180 -18.08 -11.03 -24.88
CA ASN A 180 -18.39 -10.69 -26.27
C ASN A 180 -17.12 -10.33 -27.07
N PRO A 181 -17.07 -10.69 -28.36
CA PRO A 181 -16.03 -10.22 -29.24
C PRO A 181 -16.15 -8.72 -29.49
N LEU A 182 -15.01 -8.04 -29.59
CA LEU A 182 -14.94 -6.60 -29.74
C LEU A 182 -14.68 -6.20 -31.18
N THR A 183 -15.22 -5.06 -31.57
CA THR A 183 -14.92 -4.34 -32.81
C THR A 183 -14.18 -3.04 -32.49
N LYS A 184 -13.63 -2.38 -33.51
CA LYS A 184 -13.09 -1.02 -33.38
C LYS A 184 -14.06 -0.02 -33.96
N LYS A 185 -14.20 1.12 -33.28
CA LYS A 185 -15.04 2.24 -33.70
C LYS A 185 -14.31 3.54 -33.43
N GLU A 186 -14.41 4.49 -34.36
CA GLU A 186 -13.81 5.81 -34.21
C GLU A 186 -14.52 6.60 -33.11
N THR A 187 -13.72 7.27 -32.27
CA THR A 187 -14.20 8.24 -31.27
C THR A 187 -13.23 9.39 -31.14
N LYS A 188 -13.76 10.59 -30.85
CA LYS A 188 -13.00 11.82 -30.68
C LYS A 188 -12.80 12.11 -29.20
N HIS A 189 -11.56 12.45 -28.82
CA HIS A 189 -11.22 12.86 -27.47
C HIS A 189 -10.36 14.13 -27.46
N TRP A 190 -10.36 14.79 -26.31
CA TRP A 190 -9.48 15.92 -26.00
C TRP A 190 -8.25 15.42 -25.26
N TYR A 191 -7.09 15.94 -25.67
CA TYR A 191 -5.78 15.53 -25.13
C TYR A 191 -5.05 16.75 -24.55
N LEU A 192 -4.52 16.61 -23.34
CA LEU A 192 -3.56 17.55 -22.78
C LEU A 192 -2.19 17.27 -23.40
N PRO A 193 -1.58 18.22 -24.14
CA PRO A 193 -0.32 18.02 -24.84
C PRO A 193 0.87 18.12 -23.86
N LEU A 194 1.13 17.05 -23.07
CA LEU A 194 2.19 17.03 -22.08
C LEU A 194 3.58 17.29 -22.68
N ASP A 195 3.80 16.91 -23.93
CA ASP A 195 5.03 17.14 -24.70
C ASP A 195 5.38 18.64 -24.80
N GLN A 196 4.39 19.52 -24.89
CA GLN A 196 4.61 20.97 -24.92
C GLN A 196 5.09 21.54 -23.57
N TYR A 197 4.91 20.82 -22.49
CA TYR A 197 5.33 21.20 -21.14
C TYR A 197 6.60 20.48 -20.68
N GLN A 198 7.18 19.59 -21.50
CA GLN A 198 8.33 18.77 -21.14
C GLN A 198 9.50 19.61 -20.65
N GLN A 199 9.92 20.61 -21.39
CA GLN A 199 11.05 21.47 -21.01
C GLN A 199 10.83 22.12 -19.64
N TRP A 200 9.63 22.66 -19.39
CA TRP A 200 9.31 23.25 -18.09
C TRP A 200 9.34 22.21 -16.96
N LEU A 201 8.83 20.99 -17.18
CA LEU A 201 8.88 19.91 -16.19
C LEU A 201 10.31 19.45 -15.91
N GLU A 202 11.17 19.38 -16.93
CA GLU A 202 12.60 19.08 -16.77
C GLU A 202 13.31 20.14 -15.91
N GLU A 203 13.07 21.41 -16.17
CA GLU A 203 13.62 22.51 -15.39
C GLU A 203 13.09 22.46 -13.95
N TRP A 204 11.79 22.39 -13.77
CA TRP A 204 11.14 22.41 -12.47
C TRP A 204 11.50 21.17 -11.63
N ILE A 205 11.37 19.95 -12.17
CA ILE A 205 11.64 18.73 -11.38
C ILE A 205 13.15 18.46 -11.27
N LEU A 206 13.87 18.43 -12.42
CA LEU A 206 15.25 17.93 -12.43
C LEU A 206 16.29 18.96 -12.01
N GLN A 207 15.95 20.26 -12.00
CA GLN A 207 16.87 21.31 -11.58
C GLN A 207 16.49 21.93 -10.22
N GLU A 208 15.18 22.22 -10.00
CA GLU A 208 14.71 22.94 -8.82
C GLU A 208 14.35 22.02 -7.64
N HIS A 209 13.96 20.74 -7.91
CA HIS A 209 13.51 19.79 -6.89
C HIS A 209 14.36 18.52 -6.79
N LYS A 210 15.66 18.68 -6.77
CA LYS A 210 16.63 17.57 -6.56
C LYS A 210 16.54 16.93 -5.18
N GLU A 211 15.98 17.64 -4.21
CA GLU A 211 15.75 17.22 -2.83
C GLU A 211 14.57 16.25 -2.69
N TRP A 212 13.70 16.12 -3.70
CA TRP A 212 12.61 15.16 -3.66
C TRP A 212 13.13 13.74 -3.45
N ARG A 213 12.29 12.89 -2.85
CA ARG A 213 12.69 11.51 -2.59
C ARG A 213 13.23 10.82 -3.84
N PRO A 214 14.27 9.97 -3.71
CA PRO A 214 14.93 9.35 -4.89
C PRO A 214 13.99 8.54 -5.78
N ASN A 215 12.96 7.88 -5.23
CA ASN A 215 11.96 7.16 -6.00
C ASN A 215 11.10 8.11 -6.84
N VAL A 216 10.67 9.23 -6.28
CA VAL A 216 9.89 10.26 -6.99
C VAL A 216 10.71 10.88 -8.10
N TYR A 217 11.90 11.39 -7.76
CA TYR A 217 12.82 11.99 -8.71
C TYR A 217 13.21 11.02 -9.84
N GLY A 218 13.56 9.79 -9.49
CA GLY A 218 13.95 8.76 -10.46
C GLY A 218 12.85 8.37 -11.41
N GLN A 219 11.60 8.23 -10.92
CA GLN A 219 10.46 7.90 -11.76
C GLN A 219 10.10 9.08 -12.69
N CYS A 220 10.08 10.31 -12.19
CA CYS A 220 9.88 11.51 -13.02
C CYS A 220 10.94 11.61 -14.11
N LYS A 221 12.22 11.44 -13.74
CA LYS A 221 13.32 11.45 -14.70
C LYS A 221 13.15 10.38 -15.79
N SER A 222 12.77 9.17 -15.43
CA SER A 222 12.53 8.08 -16.40
C SER A 222 11.42 8.42 -17.40
N TRP A 223 10.36 9.08 -16.96
CA TRP A 223 9.26 9.53 -17.81
C TRP A 223 9.69 10.65 -18.76
N LEU A 224 10.42 11.63 -18.26
CA LEU A 224 10.94 12.76 -19.04
C LEU A 224 11.97 12.29 -20.07
N ASP A 225 12.90 11.42 -19.69
CA ASP A 225 13.89 10.82 -20.60
C ASP A 225 13.22 10.00 -21.73
N GLY A 226 12.06 9.39 -21.45
CA GLY A 226 11.25 8.65 -22.43
C GLY A 226 10.48 9.54 -23.43
N GLY A 227 10.41 10.85 -23.19
CA GLY A 227 9.63 11.81 -23.94
C GLY A 227 8.13 11.73 -23.64
N LEU A 228 7.56 12.86 -23.25
CA LEU A 228 6.13 12.95 -22.94
C LEU A 228 5.29 12.95 -24.22
N ARG A 229 4.06 12.45 -24.10
CA ARG A 229 3.08 12.40 -25.20
C ARG A 229 1.77 13.01 -24.75
N PRO A 230 0.95 13.53 -25.68
CA PRO A 230 -0.39 14.00 -25.38
C PRO A 230 -1.21 12.92 -24.66
N ARG A 231 -1.96 13.30 -23.63
CA ARG A 231 -2.77 12.39 -22.83
C ARG A 231 -4.23 12.74 -22.88
N ALA A 232 -5.07 11.76 -23.23
CA ALA A 232 -6.53 11.97 -23.29
C ALA A 232 -7.09 12.30 -21.90
N VAL A 233 -7.90 13.36 -21.83
CA VAL A 233 -8.54 13.87 -20.62
C VAL A 233 -10.05 13.62 -20.60
N THR A 234 -10.56 12.86 -21.57
CA THR A 234 -11.98 12.47 -21.68
C THR A 234 -12.09 10.98 -21.97
N ARG A 235 -13.24 10.38 -21.66
CA ARG A 235 -13.57 8.96 -21.89
C ARG A 235 -15.01 8.81 -22.34
N ASP A 236 -15.28 7.79 -23.14
CA ASP A 236 -16.64 7.31 -23.47
C ASP A 236 -17.13 6.43 -22.32
N LEU A 237 -17.79 7.02 -21.35
CA LEU A 237 -18.33 6.37 -20.15
C LEU A 237 -19.60 7.07 -19.69
N ASP A 238 -20.46 6.35 -18.97
CA ASP A 238 -21.72 6.89 -18.44
C ASP A 238 -21.59 7.43 -17.01
N TRP A 239 -20.52 7.04 -16.29
CA TRP A 239 -20.29 7.45 -14.90
C TRP A 239 -19.06 8.33 -14.78
N GLY A 240 -19.28 9.60 -14.42
CA GLY A 240 -18.27 10.63 -14.29
C GLY A 240 -18.87 12.03 -14.52
N ILE A 241 -18.02 13.03 -14.60
CA ILE A 241 -18.44 14.41 -14.90
C ILE A 241 -18.61 14.56 -16.41
N PRO A 242 -19.80 14.92 -16.91
CA PRO A 242 -20.01 15.16 -18.33
C PRO A 242 -19.05 16.22 -18.88
N VAL A 243 -18.49 15.97 -20.05
CA VAL A 243 -17.60 16.94 -20.73
C VAL A 243 -18.40 18.18 -21.12
N PRO A 244 -18.04 19.40 -20.63
CA PRO A 244 -18.91 20.57 -20.69
C PRO A 244 -18.78 21.39 -21.99
N VAL A 245 -18.55 20.72 -23.14
CA VAL A 245 -18.39 21.37 -24.45
C VAL A 245 -19.25 20.72 -25.52
N GLU A 246 -19.61 21.47 -26.58
CA GLU A 246 -20.41 20.98 -27.68
C GLU A 246 -19.73 19.85 -28.44
N GLY A 247 -20.49 18.84 -28.86
CA GLY A 247 -20.00 17.64 -29.57
C GLY A 247 -19.31 16.62 -28.67
N ALA A 248 -19.54 16.68 -27.36
CA ALA A 248 -19.01 15.77 -26.37
C ALA A 248 -20.07 14.85 -25.74
N GLU A 249 -21.21 14.67 -26.41
CA GLU A 249 -22.31 13.83 -25.92
C GLU A 249 -21.83 12.39 -25.67
N GLY A 250 -22.22 11.81 -24.52
CA GLY A 250 -21.80 10.46 -24.11
C GLY A 250 -20.36 10.38 -23.62
N LYS A 251 -19.73 11.49 -23.31
CA LYS A 251 -18.36 11.55 -22.79
C LYS A 251 -18.31 12.19 -21.40
N VAL A 252 -17.40 11.67 -20.60
CA VAL A 252 -17.07 12.21 -19.26
C VAL A 252 -15.60 12.61 -19.19
N LEU A 253 -15.28 13.46 -18.21
CA LEU A 253 -13.89 13.73 -17.85
C LEU A 253 -13.20 12.43 -17.41
N TYR A 254 -11.96 12.25 -17.82
CA TYR A 254 -11.16 11.12 -17.38
C TYR A 254 -10.90 11.23 -15.87
N VAL A 255 -11.13 10.17 -15.14
CA VAL A 255 -11.00 10.15 -13.67
C VAL A 255 -9.67 10.72 -13.14
N TRP A 256 -8.57 10.50 -13.83
CA TRP A 256 -7.26 11.05 -13.46
C TRP A 256 -7.05 12.52 -13.85
N PHE A 257 -7.97 13.09 -14.60
CA PHE A 257 -8.07 14.53 -14.82
C PHE A 257 -8.96 15.18 -13.76
N ASP A 258 -10.10 14.57 -13.44
CA ASP A 258 -11.04 15.15 -12.48
C ASP A 258 -10.63 14.94 -11.02
N ALA A 259 -10.14 13.75 -10.64
CA ALA A 259 -9.80 13.41 -9.26
C ALA A 259 -8.85 14.41 -8.57
N PRO A 260 -7.72 14.85 -9.17
CA PRO A 260 -6.84 15.81 -8.51
C PRO A 260 -7.46 17.21 -8.36
N ILE A 261 -8.45 17.58 -9.20
CA ILE A 261 -9.25 18.80 -8.99
C ILE A 261 -10.08 18.68 -7.70
N GLY A 262 -10.34 17.44 -7.24
CA GLY A 262 -10.96 17.13 -5.95
C GLY A 262 -10.26 17.80 -4.76
N TYR A 263 -8.94 17.94 -4.79
CA TYR A 263 -8.22 18.66 -3.75
C TYR A 263 -8.64 20.12 -3.67
N ILE A 264 -8.82 20.76 -4.84
CA ILE A 264 -9.24 22.16 -4.94
C ILE A 264 -10.69 22.32 -4.49
N SER A 265 -11.58 21.46 -5.00
CA SER A 265 -13.01 21.51 -4.66
C SER A 265 -13.29 21.22 -3.19
N ASN A 266 -12.57 20.28 -2.58
CA ASN A 266 -12.70 19.96 -1.16
C ASN A 266 -12.21 21.14 -0.28
N THR A 267 -11.12 21.79 -0.69
CA THR A 267 -10.65 23.04 -0.05
C THR A 267 -11.71 24.14 -0.15
N LYS A 268 -12.29 24.32 -1.35
CA LYS A 268 -13.33 25.30 -1.57
C LYS A 268 -14.57 25.01 -0.71
N GLU A 269 -15.02 23.77 -0.66
CA GLU A 269 -16.16 23.35 0.16
C GLU A 269 -15.96 23.71 1.64
N LEU A 270 -14.78 23.43 2.18
CA LEU A 270 -14.43 23.77 3.56
C LEU A 270 -14.40 25.29 3.80
N CYS A 271 -13.72 26.04 2.92
CA CYS A 271 -13.62 27.48 3.07
C CYS A 271 -14.98 28.19 2.93
N ASP A 272 -15.83 27.72 2.02
CA ASP A 272 -17.20 28.23 1.87
C ASP A 272 -18.07 27.91 3.10
N ALA A 273 -17.87 26.73 3.73
CA ALA A 273 -18.60 26.34 4.92
C ALA A 273 -18.11 27.03 6.21
N LYS A 274 -16.81 27.36 6.30
CA LYS A 274 -16.17 27.93 7.50
C LYS A 274 -15.24 29.10 7.14
N PRO A 275 -15.73 30.16 6.49
CA PRO A 275 -14.89 31.25 5.98
C PRO A 275 -14.15 32.02 7.07
N GLU A 276 -14.71 32.15 8.27
CA GLU A 276 -14.06 32.80 9.40
C GLU A 276 -12.80 32.06 9.87
N GLN A 277 -12.74 30.74 9.68
CA GLN A 277 -11.63 29.91 10.15
C GLN A 277 -10.57 29.69 9.07
N PHE A 278 -10.98 29.45 7.82
CA PHE A 278 -10.10 29.04 6.73
C PHE A 278 -9.91 30.10 5.64
N GLY A 279 -10.68 31.17 5.67
CA GLY A 279 -10.61 32.26 4.70
C GLY A 279 -11.08 31.87 3.29
N ASN A 280 -10.48 32.50 2.29
CA ASN A 280 -10.78 32.22 0.89
C ASN A 280 -9.93 31.03 0.38
N TRP A 281 -10.57 30.06 -0.27
CA TRP A 281 -9.91 28.89 -0.85
C TRP A 281 -8.81 29.22 -1.87
N GLU A 282 -8.96 30.33 -2.63
CA GLU A 282 -7.94 30.78 -3.59
C GLU A 282 -6.61 31.12 -2.92
N THR A 283 -6.64 31.61 -1.67
CA THR A 283 -5.43 31.85 -0.89
C THR A 283 -4.61 30.57 -0.67
N TRP A 284 -5.27 29.43 -0.57
CA TRP A 284 -4.59 28.15 -0.42
C TRP A 284 -4.03 27.60 -1.73
N TRP A 285 -4.65 27.92 -2.86
CA TRP A 285 -4.31 27.33 -4.15
C TRP A 285 -3.63 28.26 -5.14
N LYS A 286 -3.70 29.59 -4.94
CA LYS A 286 -3.21 30.57 -5.90
C LYS A 286 -2.16 31.54 -5.31
N ASP A 287 -2.02 31.60 -4.00
CA ASP A 287 -1.03 32.46 -3.35
C ASP A 287 0.32 31.73 -3.25
N PRO A 288 1.40 32.26 -3.85
CA PRO A 288 2.74 31.65 -3.82
C PRO A 288 3.36 31.56 -2.41
N SER A 289 2.79 32.24 -1.40
CA SER A 289 3.16 32.04 0.00
C SER A 289 2.57 30.80 0.65
N THR A 290 1.77 30.00 -0.10
CA THR A 290 1.27 28.69 0.33
C THR A 290 2.22 27.60 -0.12
N ARG A 291 2.63 26.76 0.80
CA ARG A 291 3.40 25.53 0.56
C ARG A 291 2.44 24.40 0.27
N LEU A 292 2.44 23.84 -0.93
CA LEU A 292 1.60 22.70 -1.32
C LEU A 292 2.39 21.39 -1.23
N ILE A 293 1.86 20.44 -0.47
CA ILE A 293 2.48 19.11 -0.29
C ILE A 293 1.45 18.01 -0.58
N HIS A 294 1.80 17.07 -1.47
CA HIS A 294 0.97 15.91 -1.79
C HIS A 294 1.58 14.62 -1.23
N PHE A 295 0.89 13.96 -0.28
CA PHE A 295 1.26 12.62 0.17
C PHE A 295 0.58 11.57 -0.71
N ILE A 296 1.38 10.68 -1.31
CA ILE A 296 0.90 9.71 -2.30
C ILE A 296 1.60 8.35 -2.17
N GLY A 297 1.04 7.31 -2.81
CA GLY A 297 1.74 6.08 -3.11
C GLY A 297 2.50 6.17 -4.43
N LYS A 298 3.47 5.30 -4.66
CA LYS A 298 4.35 5.31 -5.86
C LYS A 298 3.61 5.21 -7.19
N ASP A 299 2.46 4.58 -7.21
CA ASP A 299 1.58 4.45 -8.36
C ASP A 299 0.98 5.78 -8.83
N ASN A 300 0.97 6.78 -7.95
CA ASN A 300 0.44 8.11 -8.21
C ASN A 300 1.50 9.16 -8.58
N ILE A 301 2.80 8.81 -8.62
CA ILE A 301 3.89 9.77 -8.85
C ILE A 301 3.70 10.53 -10.18
N VAL A 302 3.44 9.82 -11.27
CA VAL A 302 3.28 10.44 -12.59
C VAL A 302 2.13 11.45 -12.61
N PHE A 303 1.04 11.13 -11.93
CA PHE A 303 -0.13 12.02 -11.89
C PHE A 303 0.11 13.27 -11.06
N HIS A 304 0.79 13.18 -9.92
CA HIS A 304 1.01 14.29 -9.02
C HIS A 304 2.27 15.11 -9.32
N CYS A 305 3.21 14.54 -10.09
CA CYS A 305 4.45 15.23 -10.44
C CYS A 305 4.50 15.71 -11.91
N ILE A 306 3.70 15.11 -12.80
CA ILE A 306 3.71 15.44 -14.24
C ILE A 306 2.33 15.94 -14.69
N VAL A 307 1.28 15.10 -14.58
CA VAL A 307 -0.03 15.41 -15.18
C VAL A 307 -0.72 16.56 -14.46
N PHE A 308 -0.92 16.47 -13.16
CA PHE A 308 -1.62 17.51 -12.39
C PHE A 308 -0.86 18.85 -12.37
N PRO A 309 0.47 18.89 -12.13
CA PRO A 309 1.22 20.14 -12.28
C PRO A 309 1.12 20.76 -13.66
N THR A 310 1.08 19.94 -14.73
CA THR A 310 0.84 20.43 -16.09
C THR A 310 -0.55 21.05 -16.24
N MET A 311 -1.58 20.45 -15.66
CA MET A 311 -2.94 21.02 -15.64
C MET A 311 -2.96 22.38 -14.94
N LEU A 312 -2.34 22.48 -13.76
CA LEU A 312 -2.24 23.72 -12.98
C LEU A 312 -1.46 24.81 -13.74
N LYS A 313 -0.35 24.43 -14.39
CA LYS A 313 0.48 25.32 -15.22
C LYS A 313 -0.26 25.79 -16.46
N ALA A 314 -1.03 24.91 -17.10
CA ALA A 314 -1.82 25.23 -18.29
C ALA A 314 -2.95 26.22 -17.98
N GLU A 315 -3.61 26.06 -16.82
CA GLU A 315 -4.62 26.99 -16.32
C GLU A 315 -4.02 28.35 -15.94
N GLY A 316 -2.81 28.36 -15.36
CA GLY A 316 -1.95 29.53 -15.20
C GLY A 316 -2.11 30.33 -13.91
N SER A 317 -3.14 30.11 -13.09
CA SER A 317 -3.37 30.86 -11.84
C SER A 317 -3.03 30.07 -10.56
N TYR A 318 -2.83 28.77 -10.66
CA TYR A 318 -2.57 27.90 -9.51
C TYR A 318 -1.07 27.75 -9.20
N ILE A 319 -0.77 27.50 -7.91
CA ILE A 319 0.56 27.07 -7.47
C ILE A 319 0.79 25.62 -7.84
N VAL A 320 2.07 25.22 -7.93
CA VAL A 320 2.49 23.82 -8.13
C VAL A 320 3.06 23.26 -6.83
N PRO A 321 3.14 21.93 -6.66
CA PRO A 321 3.63 21.31 -5.44
C PRO A 321 5.07 21.69 -5.09
N ASP A 322 5.32 22.03 -3.82
CA ASP A 322 6.67 22.20 -3.26
C ASP A 322 7.34 20.83 -3.01
N ASN A 323 6.56 19.85 -2.56
CA ASN A 323 7.05 18.49 -2.35
C ASN A 323 5.95 17.44 -2.57
N VAL A 324 6.37 16.24 -2.98
CA VAL A 324 5.48 15.10 -3.20
C VAL A 324 6.08 13.86 -2.51
N PRO A 325 5.96 13.76 -1.17
CA PRO A 325 6.42 12.58 -0.45
C PRO A 325 5.66 11.34 -0.88
N SER A 326 6.36 10.38 -1.49
CA SER A 326 5.77 9.12 -1.96
C SER A 326 6.42 7.93 -1.27
N ASN A 327 5.60 7.00 -0.79
CA ASN A 327 6.05 5.73 -0.25
C ASN A 327 5.90 4.61 -1.28
N GLU A 328 6.71 3.56 -1.10
CA GLU A 328 6.64 2.29 -1.81
C GLU A 328 5.46 1.44 -1.29
N PHE A 329 5.35 0.17 -1.68
CA PHE A 329 4.25 -0.70 -1.24
C PHE A 329 4.55 -1.39 0.09
N LEU A 330 3.49 -1.58 0.88
CA LEU A 330 3.49 -2.46 2.03
C LEU A 330 2.87 -3.81 1.62
N ASN A 331 3.56 -4.89 1.91
CA ASN A 331 3.07 -6.26 1.76
C ASN A 331 2.42 -6.74 3.07
N LEU A 332 1.77 -7.89 3.03
CA LEU A 332 1.13 -8.55 4.17
C LEU A 332 1.57 -10.02 4.21
N GLU A 333 2.27 -10.42 5.28
CA GLU A 333 2.79 -11.80 5.49
C GLU A 333 3.59 -12.28 4.27
N GLY A 334 4.44 -11.41 3.70
CA GLY A 334 5.29 -11.69 2.56
C GLY A 334 4.60 -11.63 1.18
N ASP A 335 3.28 -11.51 1.14
CA ASP A 335 2.51 -11.45 -0.10
C ASP A 335 2.01 -10.01 -0.37
N LYS A 336 1.86 -9.65 -1.66
CA LYS A 336 1.32 -8.35 -2.06
C LYS A 336 -0.13 -8.21 -1.62
N ILE A 337 -0.47 -7.11 -0.94
CA ILE A 337 -1.86 -6.78 -0.60
C ILE A 337 -2.71 -6.69 -1.88
N SER A 338 -3.90 -7.30 -1.85
CA SER A 338 -4.81 -7.38 -3.00
C SER A 338 -6.26 -7.23 -2.58
N THR A 339 -6.90 -6.16 -3.02
CA THR A 339 -8.33 -5.90 -2.77
C THR A 339 -9.22 -6.92 -3.48
N SER A 340 -8.89 -7.31 -4.71
CA SER A 340 -9.67 -8.27 -5.51
C SER A 340 -9.68 -9.67 -4.91
N ARG A 341 -8.58 -10.07 -4.24
CA ARG A 341 -8.42 -11.36 -3.55
C ARG A 341 -8.76 -11.30 -2.06
N ASN A 342 -9.24 -10.16 -1.57
CA ASN A 342 -9.49 -9.90 -0.15
C ASN A 342 -8.26 -10.18 0.76
N TRP A 343 -7.03 -10.14 0.19
CA TRP A 343 -5.78 -10.31 0.92
C TRP A 343 -5.32 -8.98 1.48
N ALA A 344 -5.89 -8.58 2.60
CA ALA A 344 -5.64 -7.28 3.23
C ALA A 344 -6.01 -7.31 4.73
N VAL A 345 -5.48 -6.37 5.49
CA VAL A 345 -6.02 -5.96 6.79
C VAL A 345 -6.80 -4.68 6.57
N TRP A 346 -8.11 -4.77 6.65
CA TRP A 346 -9.05 -3.66 6.43
C TRP A 346 -9.17 -2.80 7.68
N LEU A 347 -9.13 -1.48 7.51
CA LEU A 347 -9.13 -0.55 8.65
C LEU A 347 -10.44 -0.63 9.47
N ASN A 348 -11.58 -0.68 8.81
CA ASN A 348 -12.88 -0.82 9.47
C ASN A 348 -12.99 -2.12 10.30
N GLU A 349 -12.41 -3.23 9.82
CA GLU A 349 -12.36 -4.50 10.55
C GLU A 349 -11.35 -4.43 11.72
N TYR A 350 -10.18 -3.85 11.47
CA TYR A 350 -9.17 -3.65 12.51
C TYR A 350 -9.71 -2.87 13.70
N LEU A 351 -10.45 -1.79 13.48
CA LEU A 351 -11.03 -0.98 14.55
C LEU A 351 -12.05 -1.75 15.42
N VAL A 352 -12.68 -2.77 14.85
CA VAL A 352 -13.58 -3.68 15.58
C VAL A 352 -12.80 -4.77 16.32
N ASP A 353 -11.81 -5.37 15.67
CA ASP A 353 -11.03 -6.48 16.23
C ASP A 353 -10.04 -6.03 17.33
N PHE A 354 -9.58 -4.78 17.25
CA PHE A 354 -8.58 -4.20 18.15
C PHE A 354 -9.06 -2.85 18.72
N PRO A 355 -10.13 -2.85 19.55
CA PRO A 355 -10.62 -1.63 20.17
C PRO A 355 -9.51 -0.97 21.01
N ASP A 356 -9.44 0.36 20.97
CA ASP A 356 -8.47 1.20 21.69
C ASP A 356 -6.98 0.92 21.37
N LYS A 357 -6.69 0.29 20.20
CA LYS A 357 -5.33 0.00 19.75
C LYS A 357 -4.97 0.72 18.44
N GLN A 358 -5.59 1.87 18.18
CA GLN A 358 -5.27 2.71 17.02
C GLN A 358 -3.79 3.08 16.99
N ASP A 359 -3.25 3.52 18.12
CA ASP A 359 -1.84 3.92 18.23
C ASP A 359 -0.88 2.76 18.08
N VAL A 360 -1.27 1.54 18.43
CA VAL A 360 -0.45 0.35 18.17
C VAL A 360 -0.26 0.15 16.68
N LEU A 361 -1.35 0.23 15.89
CA LEU A 361 -1.25 0.11 14.44
C LEU A 361 -0.48 1.29 13.83
N ARG A 362 -0.74 2.52 14.28
CA ARG A 362 0.01 3.72 13.84
C ARG A 362 1.51 3.54 14.07
N TYR A 363 1.89 3.05 15.25
CA TYR A 363 3.29 2.78 15.59
C TYR A 363 3.95 1.76 14.67
N VAL A 364 3.28 0.63 14.45
CA VAL A 364 3.81 -0.47 13.62
C VAL A 364 3.90 -0.05 12.15
N LEU A 365 2.87 0.62 11.62
CA LEU A 365 2.87 1.11 10.24
C LEU A 365 3.96 2.16 10.00
N THR A 366 4.21 3.03 10.99
CA THR A 366 5.31 4.01 10.90
C THR A 366 6.67 3.33 10.98
N ALA A 367 6.85 2.37 11.90
CA ALA A 367 8.10 1.62 12.04
C ALA A 367 8.43 0.78 10.80
N ASN A 368 7.41 0.33 10.08
CA ASN A 368 7.50 -0.44 8.85
C ASN A 368 7.18 0.41 7.60
N ALA A 369 7.17 1.75 7.72
CA ALA A 369 6.85 2.62 6.59
C ALA A 369 7.76 2.30 5.39
N PRO A 370 7.19 2.07 4.20
CA PRO A 370 7.95 1.72 3.00
C PRO A 370 8.53 2.98 2.33
N GLU A 371 9.34 3.76 3.06
CA GLU A 371 9.82 5.08 2.63
C GLU A 371 10.79 5.02 1.44
N THR A 372 11.60 3.94 1.34
CA THR A 372 12.67 3.83 0.33
C THR A 372 12.61 2.55 -0.49
N LYS A 373 11.89 1.55 -0.02
CA LYS A 373 11.66 0.25 -0.67
C LYS A 373 10.39 -0.39 -0.14
N ASP A 374 9.83 -1.34 -0.87
CA ASP A 374 8.72 -2.16 -0.39
C ASP A 374 9.09 -2.78 0.96
N ASN A 375 8.12 -2.84 1.86
CA ASN A 375 8.26 -3.43 3.19
C ASN A 375 7.10 -4.40 3.46
N ASP A 376 7.15 -5.09 4.59
CA ASP A 376 6.18 -6.10 4.95
C ASP A 376 5.55 -5.81 6.32
N PHE A 377 4.26 -6.07 6.45
CA PHE A 377 3.54 -6.13 7.71
C PHE A 377 3.30 -7.59 8.07
N THR A 378 3.71 -7.97 9.26
CA THR A 378 3.35 -9.28 9.82
C THR A 378 2.68 -9.12 11.17
N TRP A 379 1.73 -9.98 11.47
CA TRP A 379 1.07 -10.01 12.79
C TRP A 379 2.04 -10.34 13.92
N ALA A 380 3.08 -11.11 13.63
CA ALA A 380 4.16 -11.38 14.58
C ALA A 380 4.96 -10.12 14.94
N ASP A 381 5.32 -9.28 13.93
CA ASP A 381 6.00 -8.00 14.18
C ASP A 381 5.08 -7.00 14.89
N PHE A 382 3.78 -6.97 14.53
CA PHE A 382 2.79 -6.16 15.21
C PHE A 382 2.73 -6.45 16.72
N GLN A 383 2.63 -7.71 17.11
CA GLN A 383 2.65 -8.14 18.51
C GLN A 383 4.01 -7.81 19.17
N ALA A 384 5.10 -8.13 18.51
CA ALA A 384 6.44 -7.93 19.05
C ALA A 384 6.71 -6.44 19.34
N ARG A 385 6.36 -5.53 18.42
CA ARG A 385 6.53 -4.09 18.63
C ARG A 385 5.63 -3.56 19.73
N ASN A 386 4.37 -3.99 19.80
CA ASN A 386 3.52 -3.62 20.93
C ASN A 386 4.11 -4.08 22.25
N ASN A 387 4.42 -5.37 22.38
CA ASN A 387 4.82 -5.96 23.66
C ASN A 387 6.22 -5.54 24.11
N ASN A 388 7.18 -5.42 23.17
CA ASN A 388 8.57 -5.17 23.50
C ASN A 388 8.97 -3.69 23.44
N GLU A 389 8.25 -2.85 22.67
CA GLU A 389 8.57 -1.42 22.54
C GLU A 389 7.54 -0.54 23.24
N LEU A 390 6.24 -0.62 22.89
CA LEU A 390 5.21 0.22 23.50
C LEU A 390 4.96 -0.15 24.95
N VAL A 391 4.79 -1.43 25.27
CA VAL A 391 4.56 -1.87 26.65
C VAL A 391 5.86 -1.86 27.46
N ALA A 392 6.91 -2.55 26.99
CA ALA A 392 8.10 -2.79 27.80
C ALA A 392 9.05 -1.60 27.87
N ILE A 393 9.02 -0.64 26.94
CA ILE A 393 9.86 0.55 26.96
C ILE A 393 9.04 1.77 27.35
N TYR A 394 8.10 2.21 26.51
CA TYR A 394 7.36 3.44 26.69
C TYR A 394 6.43 3.35 27.91
N GLY A 395 5.51 2.40 27.90
CA GLY A 395 4.52 2.20 28.96
C GLY A 395 5.18 1.89 30.30
N ASN A 396 6.23 1.06 30.33
CA ASN A 396 6.96 0.71 31.54
C ASN A 396 7.63 1.95 32.17
N PHE A 397 8.28 2.79 31.37
CA PHE A 397 8.90 4.01 31.88
C PHE A 397 7.87 4.94 32.52
N VAL A 398 6.81 5.26 31.79
CA VAL A 398 5.73 6.15 32.26
C VAL A 398 5.08 5.61 33.52
N ASN A 399 4.69 4.32 33.53
CA ASN A 399 4.08 3.68 34.67
C ASN A 399 4.99 3.75 35.93
N ARG A 400 6.28 3.46 35.76
CA ARG A 400 7.24 3.54 36.90
C ARG A 400 7.39 4.96 37.45
N ALA A 401 7.52 5.98 36.57
CA ALA A 401 7.61 7.36 37.01
C ALA A 401 6.37 7.79 37.80
N LEU A 402 5.17 7.51 37.29
CA LEU A 402 3.92 7.90 37.92
C LEU A 402 3.62 7.11 39.23
N VAL A 403 3.82 5.80 39.20
CA VAL A 403 3.55 4.94 40.39
C VAL A 403 4.51 5.25 41.52
N LEU A 404 5.79 5.50 41.26
CA LEU A 404 6.77 5.88 42.29
C LEU A 404 6.47 7.27 42.84
N THR A 405 6.03 8.23 42.02
CA THR A 405 5.59 9.55 42.48
C THR A 405 4.33 9.46 43.35
N LYS A 406 3.36 8.65 42.93
CA LYS A 406 2.17 8.39 43.74
C LYS A 406 2.53 7.78 45.09
N LYS A 407 3.48 6.86 45.13
CA LYS A 407 3.90 6.15 46.34
C LYS A 407 4.68 7.04 47.33
N TYR A 408 5.58 7.89 46.85
CA TYR A 408 6.49 8.62 47.71
C TYR A 408 6.12 10.09 47.91
N PHE A 409 5.28 10.67 47.04
CA PHE A 409 4.93 12.09 47.03
C PHE A 409 3.42 12.32 46.85
N ASP A 410 2.60 11.37 47.26
CA ASP A 410 1.12 11.45 47.23
C ASP A 410 0.54 11.87 45.89
N GLY A 411 1.18 11.47 44.80
CA GLY A 411 0.77 11.81 43.42
C GLY A 411 0.96 13.28 43.06
N LYS A 412 1.86 13.99 43.72
CA LYS A 412 2.22 15.37 43.39
C LYS A 412 3.63 15.40 42.83
N VAL A 413 3.85 16.30 41.87
CA VAL A 413 5.19 16.55 41.31
C VAL A 413 6.12 17.04 42.41
N PRO A 414 7.19 16.30 42.75
CA PRO A 414 8.10 16.71 43.84
C PRO A 414 8.99 17.89 43.42
N ALA A 415 9.48 18.64 44.42
CA ALA A 415 10.48 19.68 44.19
C ALA A 415 11.80 19.10 43.66
N ALA A 416 12.38 19.74 42.67
CA ALA A 416 13.73 19.41 42.24
C ALA A 416 14.75 20.06 43.17
N GLY A 417 15.68 19.26 43.69
CA GLY A 417 16.92 19.79 44.31
C GLY A 417 17.99 20.13 43.26
N THR A 418 19.23 20.17 43.68
CA THR A 418 20.36 20.39 42.78
C THR A 418 20.60 19.17 41.88
N PHE A 419 20.60 19.39 40.58
CA PHE A 419 20.95 18.35 39.59
C PHE A 419 22.47 18.06 39.67
N ASN A 420 22.80 16.80 39.84
CA ASN A 420 24.17 16.33 39.80
C ASN A 420 24.68 16.16 38.34
N GLU A 421 25.95 15.77 38.17
CA GLU A 421 26.53 15.58 36.81
C GLU A 421 25.77 14.57 35.97
N TYR A 422 25.27 13.48 36.55
CA TYR A 422 24.48 12.46 35.83
C TYR A 422 23.12 12.98 35.40
N ASP A 423 22.43 13.77 36.25
CA ASP A 423 21.17 14.42 35.89
C ASP A 423 21.38 15.41 34.74
N GLN A 424 22.42 16.22 34.81
CA GLN A 424 22.77 17.22 33.76
C GLN A 424 23.11 16.53 32.43
N ALA A 425 23.83 15.42 32.46
CA ALA A 425 24.12 14.61 31.27
C ALA A 425 22.82 14.02 30.67
N THR A 426 21.93 13.53 31.51
CA THR A 426 20.61 13.01 31.07
C THR A 426 19.77 14.13 30.44
N ILE A 427 19.75 15.33 31.06
CA ILE A 427 19.04 16.49 30.50
C ILE A 427 19.58 16.86 29.13
N ALA A 428 20.89 16.94 28.95
CA ALA A 428 21.52 17.26 27.68
C ALA A 428 21.19 16.19 26.60
N GLU A 429 21.17 14.91 26.98
CA GLU A 429 20.84 13.82 26.07
C GLU A 429 19.38 13.93 25.55
N PHE A 430 18.39 14.11 26.43
CA PHE A 430 17.00 14.19 25.96
C PHE A 430 16.66 15.50 25.25
N GLN A 431 17.34 16.62 25.58
CA GLN A 431 17.17 17.89 24.86
C GLN A 431 17.62 17.80 23.40
N ASN A 432 18.64 16.98 23.12
CA ASN A 432 19.09 16.77 21.74
C ASN A 432 18.07 16.04 20.87
N VAL A 433 17.19 15.22 21.46
CA VAL A 433 16.15 14.48 20.74
C VAL A 433 15.22 15.41 19.94
N LYS A 434 14.89 16.61 20.48
CA LYS A 434 14.08 17.60 19.76
C LYS A 434 14.66 17.94 18.39
N THR A 435 15.95 18.29 18.35
CA THR A 435 16.63 18.72 17.12
C THR A 435 16.65 17.61 16.08
N GLU A 436 16.93 16.37 16.52
CA GLU A 436 16.98 15.22 15.62
C GLU A 436 15.59 14.84 15.10
N VAL A 437 14.57 14.78 15.95
CA VAL A 437 13.20 14.47 15.54
C VAL A 437 12.66 15.53 14.58
N GLU A 438 12.87 16.80 14.87
CA GLU A 438 12.43 17.92 14.02
C GLU A 438 13.05 17.87 12.63
N LYS A 439 14.37 17.63 12.56
CA LYS A 439 15.08 17.45 11.30
C LYS A 439 14.50 16.29 10.48
N LEU A 440 14.29 15.13 11.11
CA LEU A 440 13.78 13.94 10.45
C LEU A 440 12.34 14.13 9.95
N LEU A 441 11.48 14.83 10.72
CA LEU A 441 10.11 15.15 10.29
C LEU A 441 10.11 16.11 9.09
N ASN A 442 10.98 17.13 9.10
CA ASN A 442 11.13 18.08 7.99
C ASN A 442 11.66 17.39 6.71
N ASP A 443 12.47 16.35 6.87
CA ASP A 443 13.01 15.52 5.78
C ASP A 443 12.04 14.40 5.36
N PHE A 444 10.82 14.35 5.90
CA PHE A 444 9.81 13.29 5.67
C PHE A 444 10.31 11.88 6.00
N ARG A 445 11.22 11.73 6.98
CA ARG A 445 11.77 10.46 7.47
C ARG A 445 11.04 10.03 8.75
N PHE A 446 9.77 9.67 8.62
CA PHE A 446 8.88 9.41 9.76
C PHE A 446 9.30 8.17 10.57
N ARG A 447 9.78 7.13 9.90
CA ARG A 447 10.30 5.93 10.54
C ARG A 447 11.47 6.24 11.49
N ASP A 448 12.43 7.01 11.03
CA ASP A 448 13.59 7.40 11.85
C ASP A 448 13.18 8.39 12.93
N ALA A 449 12.28 9.33 12.63
CA ALA A 449 11.76 10.29 13.61
C ALA A 449 11.03 9.59 14.78
N GLN A 450 10.19 8.60 14.50
CA GLN A 450 9.53 7.78 15.53
C GLN A 450 10.55 7.00 16.39
N LYS A 451 11.57 6.42 15.74
CA LYS A 451 12.65 5.71 16.45
C LYS A 451 13.41 6.64 17.39
N GLU A 452 13.68 7.87 16.95
CA GLU A 452 14.36 8.87 17.77
C GLU A 452 13.46 9.37 18.91
N ALA A 453 12.16 9.61 18.68
CA ALA A 453 11.23 9.92 19.75
C ALA A 453 11.18 8.82 20.83
N MET A 454 11.28 7.54 20.45
CA MET A 454 11.35 6.42 21.41
C MET A 454 12.61 6.45 22.28
N ASN A 455 13.68 7.15 21.87
CA ASN A 455 14.87 7.28 22.71
C ASN A 455 14.59 8.05 23.98
N LEU A 456 13.62 8.98 24.02
CA LEU A 456 13.20 9.62 25.27
C LEU A 456 12.76 8.59 26.32
N ALA A 457 11.96 7.59 25.93
CA ALA A 457 11.55 6.53 26.84
C ALA A 457 12.70 5.63 27.27
N ARG A 458 13.68 5.38 26.37
CA ARG A 458 14.90 4.62 26.71
C ARG A 458 15.78 5.39 27.67
N ILE A 459 15.97 6.69 27.45
CA ILE A 459 16.72 7.59 28.37
C ILE A 459 16.05 7.56 29.75
N GLY A 460 14.71 7.71 29.81
CA GLY A 460 13.95 7.68 31.06
C GLY A 460 14.07 6.35 31.79
N ASN A 461 13.95 5.21 31.10
CA ASN A 461 14.15 3.89 31.70
C ASN A 461 15.57 3.69 32.24
N LYS A 462 16.57 4.10 31.47
CA LYS A 462 17.97 4.05 31.89
C LYS A 462 18.21 4.92 33.10
N TYR A 463 17.72 6.14 33.10
CA TYR A 463 17.84 7.08 34.24
C TYR A 463 17.23 6.49 35.53
N LEU A 464 16.00 5.94 35.49
CA LEU A 464 15.40 5.28 36.63
C LEU A 464 16.14 4.01 37.06
N ALA A 465 16.70 3.26 36.13
CA ALA A 465 17.47 2.06 36.45
C ALA A 465 18.81 2.39 37.13
N ASP A 466 19.53 3.39 36.65
CA ASP A 466 20.85 3.77 37.16
C ASP A 466 20.75 4.54 38.50
N THR A 467 19.68 5.33 38.67
CA THR A 467 19.46 6.12 39.90
C THR A 467 18.72 5.36 41.01
N GLU A 468 18.06 4.26 40.69
CA GLU A 468 17.34 3.37 41.62
C GLU A 468 16.50 4.10 42.70
N PRO A 469 15.56 5.02 42.34
CA PRO A 469 14.82 5.84 43.31
C PRO A 469 14.11 5.03 44.41
N TRP A 470 13.71 3.80 44.15
CA TRP A 470 13.12 2.88 45.15
C TRP A 470 14.11 2.42 46.23
N LYS A 471 15.41 2.52 45.99
CA LYS A 471 16.48 2.29 47.00
C LYS A 471 16.81 3.57 47.71
N VAL A 472 17.03 4.67 46.93
CA VAL A 472 17.39 5.99 47.43
C VAL A 472 16.34 6.51 48.40
N ALA A 473 15.04 6.29 48.16
CA ALA A 473 13.95 6.70 49.03
C ALA A 473 14.03 6.18 50.50
N LYS A 474 14.84 5.16 50.75
CA LYS A 474 15.05 4.63 52.11
C LYS A 474 16.03 5.45 52.92
N THR A 475 16.85 6.28 52.30
CA THR A 475 17.95 7.02 52.93
C THR A 475 17.98 8.51 52.58
N ASP A 476 17.47 8.89 51.41
CA ASP A 476 17.53 10.28 50.92
C ASP A 476 16.27 10.60 50.07
N MET A 477 15.30 11.20 50.72
CA MET A 477 14.02 11.59 50.08
C MET A 477 14.18 12.82 49.18
N ASP A 478 15.13 13.74 49.49
CA ASP A 478 15.37 14.95 48.68
C ASP A 478 16.00 14.56 47.32
N ARG A 479 16.94 13.62 47.36
CA ARG A 479 17.47 13.04 46.13
C ARG A 479 16.41 12.26 45.35
N THR A 480 15.55 11.52 46.00
CA THR A 480 14.42 10.81 45.38
C THR A 480 13.46 11.78 44.74
N ALA A 481 13.18 12.93 45.39
CA ALA A 481 12.35 14.00 44.83
C ALA A 481 12.93 14.52 43.49
N THR A 482 14.26 14.81 43.48
CA THR A 482 14.96 15.29 42.28
C THR A 482 14.90 14.27 41.16
N ILE A 483 15.16 12.99 41.44
CA ILE A 483 15.11 11.93 40.44
C ILE A 483 13.70 11.79 39.85
N LEU A 484 12.67 11.75 40.67
CA LEU A 484 11.29 11.58 40.19
C LEU A 484 10.76 12.84 39.49
N HIS A 485 11.19 14.04 39.94
CA HIS A 485 10.92 15.27 39.20
C HIS A 485 11.41 15.16 37.76
N LEU A 486 12.68 14.84 37.58
CA LEU A 486 13.29 14.75 36.24
C LEU A 486 12.64 13.62 35.41
N ALA A 487 12.32 12.46 36.02
CA ALA A 487 11.61 11.39 35.32
C ALA A 487 10.21 11.81 34.84
N LEU A 488 9.48 12.60 35.65
CA LEU A 488 8.19 13.16 35.24
C LEU A 488 8.34 14.20 34.10
N GLN A 489 9.38 15.03 34.12
CA GLN A 489 9.64 15.95 33.01
C GLN A 489 9.95 15.19 31.70
N ILE A 490 10.70 14.08 31.76
CA ILE A 490 10.91 13.20 30.58
C ILE A 490 9.60 12.61 30.11
N ALA A 491 8.70 12.14 31.01
CA ALA A 491 7.37 11.63 30.65
C ALA A 491 6.49 12.71 30.00
N ALA A 492 6.58 13.96 30.50
CA ALA A 492 5.89 15.09 29.89
C ALA A 492 6.40 15.37 28.44
N ASN A 493 7.71 15.32 28.27
CA ASN A 493 8.31 15.46 26.93
C ASN A 493 7.91 14.35 25.96
N LEU A 494 7.72 13.10 26.45
CA LEU A 494 7.19 12.00 25.64
C LEU A 494 5.79 12.31 25.08
N SER A 495 4.92 12.97 25.88
CA SER A 495 3.57 13.32 25.38
C SER A 495 3.61 14.33 24.24
N ILE A 496 4.66 15.19 24.18
CA ILE A 496 4.86 16.13 23.07
C ILE A 496 5.46 15.41 21.85
N ALA A 497 6.54 14.67 22.08
CA ALA A 497 7.27 14.02 20.98
C ALA A 497 6.42 12.97 20.23
N PHE A 498 5.54 12.29 20.96
CA PHE A 498 4.68 11.24 20.37
C PHE A 498 3.30 11.72 19.90
N GLU A 499 2.88 12.95 20.19
CA GLU A 499 1.59 13.47 19.69
C GLU A 499 1.41 13.31 18.18
N PRO A 500 2.41 13.57 17.31
CA PRO A 500 2.25 13.33 15.88
C PRO A 500 2.03 11.86 15.53
N PHE A 501 2.66 10.94 16.25
CA PHE A 501 2.67 9.51 15.95
C PHE A 501 1.53 8.76 16.63
N LEU A 502 1.32 9.03 17.93
CA LEU A 502 0.45 8.29 18.83
C LEU A 502 -0.50 9.24 19.59
N PRO A 503 -1.44 9.89 18.88
CA PRO A 503 -2.26 10.96 19.46
C PRO A 503 -3.14 10.51 20.63
N PHE A 504 -3.67 9.29 20.61
CA PHE A 504 -4.53 8.77 21.68
C PHE A 504 -3.73 8.51 22.96
N SER A 505 -2.58 7.87 22.84
CA SER A 505 -1.70 7.58 23.97
C SER A 505 -1.08 8.87 24.53
N SER A 506 -0.76 9.82 23.66
CA SER A 506 -0.27 11.15 24.04
C SER A 506 -1.32 11.93 24.83
N ALA A 507 -2.59 11.94 24.39
CA ALA A 507 -3.69 12.54 25.11
C ALA A 507 -3.90 11.88 26.49
N LYS A 508 -3.91 10.55 26.55
CA LYS A 508 -4.03 9.80 27.80
C LYS A 508 -2.87 10.10 28.77
N LEU A 509 -1.64 10.21 28.26
CA LEU A 509 -0.48 10.57 29.08
C LEU A 509 -0.62 12.01 29.64
N ARG A 510 -1.09 12.96 28.83
CA ARG A 510 -1.37 14.34 29.32
C ARG A 510 -2.40 14.37 30.44
N GLU A 511 -3.48 13.60 30.31
CA GLU A 511 -4.48 13.48 31.39
C GLU A 511 -3.85 12.96 32.66
N MET A 512 -3.02 11.91 32.59
CA MET A 512 -2.30 11.38 33.77
C MET A 512 -1.30 12.38 34.39
N LEU A 513 -0.73 13.27 33.55
CA LEU A 513 0.19 14.32 34.00
C LEU A 513 -0.52 15.64 34.36
N SER A 514 -1.84 15.74 34.18
CA SER A 514 -2.61 16.98 34.33
C SER A 514 -2.07 18.14 33.49
N MET A 515 -1.66 17.84 32.24
CA MET A 515 -1.16 18.82 31.28
C MET A 515 -2.31 19.27 30.36
N THR A 516 -2.43 20.58 30.12
CA THR A 516 -3.51 21.18 29.32
C THR A 516 -3.09 21.61 27.93
N GLU A 517 -1.85 22.01 27.74
CA GLU A 517 -1.34 22.53 26.46
C GLU A 517 -0.14 21.73 25.95
N LEU A 518 -0.05 21.64 24.62
CA LEU A 518 1.11 21.11 23.91
C LEU A 518 1.62 22.15 22.92
N LYS A 519 2.94 22.38 22.93
CA LYS A 519 3.65 23.14 21.90
C LYS A 519 4.93 22.42 21.58
N TRP A 520 5.25 22.33 20.31
CA TRP A 520 6.49 21.67 19.88
C TRP A 520 7.74 22.34 20.44
N GLU A 521 7.71 23.68 20.59
CA GLU A 521 8.80 24.46 21.15
C GLU A 521 9.15 24.05 22.59
N GLU A 522 8.17 23.53 23.34
CA GLU A 522 8.36 23.08 24.71
C GLU A 522 9.06 21.71 24.82
N LEU A 523 9.23 20.99 23.71
CA LEU A 523 9.98 19.74 23.70
C LEU A 523 11.43 20.01 24.10
N GLY A 524 11.94 19.28 25.10
CA GLY A 524 13.23 19.48 25.73
C GLY A 524 13.21 20.37 26.98
N ASN A 525 12.05 20.92 27.36
CA ASN A 525 11.89 21.71 28.57
C ASN A 525 11.83 20.81 29.83
N ILE A 526 12.58 21.19 30.86
CA ILE A 526 12.61 20.46 32.15
C ILE A 526 11.66 21.02 33.20
N ASN A 527 10.81 21.98 32.85
CA ASN A 527 9.85 22.65 33.73
C ASN A 527 8.43 22.62 33.16
N LEU A 528 8.07 21.55 32.44
CA LEU A 528 6.73 21.34 31.89
C LEU A 528 5.70 21.12 33.01
N LEU A 529 6.09 20.37 34.03
CA LEU A 529 5.28 20.11 35.22
C LEU A 529 5.78 20.94 36.38
N GLN A 530 4.85 21.59 37.08
CA GLN A 530 5.19 22.47 38.20
C GLN A 530 5.27 21.69 39.52
N GLU A 531 6.16 22.11 40.44
CA GLU A 531 6.21 21.59 41.82
C GLU A 531 4.85 21.66 42.46
N GLY A 532 4.44 20.59 43.15
CA GLY A 532 3.15 20.48 43.84
C GLY A 532 1.95 20.22 42.95
N GLN A 533 2.12 20.21 41.61
CA GLN A 533 1.05 19.86 40.67
C GLN A 533 0.58 18.43 40.92
N ALA A 534 -0.75 18.26 41.11
CA ALA A 534 -1.34 16.95 41.29
C ALA A 534 -1.39 16.18 39.95
N LEU A 535 -0.95 14.93 39.97
CA LEU A 535 -1.09 14.01 38.84
C LEU A 535 -2.53 13.51 38.75
N GLY A 536 -2.97 13.19 37.54
CA GLY A 536 -4.27 12.57 37.29
C GLY A 536 -4.31 11.09 37.68
N GLU A 537 -5.35 10.41 37.27
CA GLU A 537 -5.50 8.97 37.49
C GLU A 537 -4.49 8.17 36.67
N VAL A 538 -3.71 7.34 37.34
CA VAL A 538 -2.67 6.52 36.71
C VAL A 538 -3.27 5.25 36.17
N SER A 539 -3.12 5.03 34.87
CA SER A 539 -3.53 3.81 34.17
C SER A 539 -2.43 3.33 33.20
N LEU A 540 -2.54 2.11 32.71
CA LEU A 540 -1.57 1.61 31.71
C LEU A 540 -1.83 2.31 30.36
N LEU A 541 -0.76 2.81 29.74
CA LEU A 541 -0.84 3.39 28.38
C LEU A 541 -1.06 2.30 27.33
N PHE A 542 -0.40 1.18 27.49
CA PHE A 542 -0.43 0.06 26.53
C PHE A 542 -0.60 -1.25 27.30
N GLU A 543 -1.33 -2.18 26.69
CA GLU A 543 -1.52 -3.54 27.18
C GLU A 543 -0.90 -4.54 26.21
N LYS A 544 -0.46 -5.68 26.76
CA LYS A 544 0.07 -6.76 25.93
C LYS A 544 -1.01 -7.32 25.00
N ILE A 545 -0.58 -7.72 23.84
CA ILE A 545 -1.40 -8.46 22.91
C ILE A 545 -1.01 -9.94 23.05
N GLU A 546 -2.02 -10.77 23.33
CA GLU A 546 -1.85 -12.19 23.59
C GLU A 546 -1.73 -13.00 22.28
N ASP A 547 -1.04 -14.14 22.33
CA ASP A 547 -0.81 -15.00 21.15
C ASP A 547 -2.12 -15.45 20.49
N ALA A 548 -3.18 -15.70 21.28
CA ALA A 548 -4.47 -16.13 20.76
C ALA A 548 -5.12 -15.07 19.84
N THR A 549 -4.94 -13.79 20.17
CA THR A 549 -5.46 -12.68 19.35
C THR A 549 -4.77 -12.64 17.98
N ILE A 550 -3.48 -12.85 17.96
CA ILE A 550 -2.68 -12.90 16.73
C ILE A 550 -3.01 -14.15 15.91
N GLN A 551 -3.14 -15.31 16.57
CA GLN A 551 -3.50 -16.54 15.89
C GLN A 551 -4.85 -16.44 15.17
N ALA A 552 -5.83 -15.78 15.75
CA ALA A 552 -7.14 -15.53 15.12
C ALA A 552 -7.01 -14.74 13.80
N GLN A 553 -6.09 -13.77 13.72
CA GLN A 553 -5.85 -13.02 12.49
C GLN A 553 -5.10 -13.86 11.43
N LEU A 554 -4.14 -14.67 11.87
CA LEU A 554 -3.44 -15.59 10.96
C LEU A 554 -4.38 -16.67 10.41
N ASP A 555 -5.26 -17.22 11.23
CA ASP A 555 -6.28 -18.19 10.80
C ASP A 555 -7.25 -17.58 9.79
N ARG A 556 -7.65 -16.31 9.95
CA ARG A 556 -8.47 -15.57 8.97
C ARG A 556 -7.73 -15.45 7.64
N LEU A 557 -6.46 -15.05 7.64
CA LEU A 557 -5.66 -14.94 6.42
C LEU A 557 -5.47 -16.31 5.75
N ALA A 558 -5.24 -17.36 6.52
CA ALA A 558 -5.12 -18.73 5.98
C ALA A 558 -6.43 -19.17 5.29
N ALA A 559 -7.58 -18.88 5.90
CA ALA A 559 -8.89 -19.17 5.30
C ALA A 559 -9.12 -18.39 3.98
N ILE A 560 -8.73 -17.11 3.92
CA ILE A 560 -8.80 -16.29 2.71
C ILE A 560 -7.91 -16.88 1.61
N LYS A 561 -6.68 -17.28 1.95
CA LYS A 561 -5.74 -17.89 1.00
C LYS A 561 -6.28 -19.19 0.41
N ALA A 562 -6.79 -20.08 1.25
CA ALA A 562 -7.41 -21.33 0.82
C ALA A 562 -8.63 -21.09 -0.09
N ALA A 563 -9.48 -20.12 0.22
CA ALA A 563 -10.62 -19.77 -0.60
C ALA A 563 -10.22 -19.22 -1.98
N ASN A 564 -9.17 -18.40 -2.05
CA ASN A 564 -8.63 -17.89 -3.31
C ASN A 564 -8.03 -19.00 -4.17
N GLU A 565 -7.24 -19.90 -3.58
CA GLU A 565 -6.66 -21.05 -4.29
C GLU A 565 -7.74 -21.97 -4.88
N GLU A 566 -8.81 -22.22 -4.12
CA GLU A 566 -9.94 -23.01 -4.61
C GLU A 566 -10.72 -22.27 -5.72
N ALA A 567 -10.92 -20.96 -5.59
CA ALA A 567 -11.57 -20.15 -6.63
C ALA A 567 -10.77 -20.13 -7.94
N GLU A 568 -9.45 -19.95 -7.86
CA GLU A 568 -8.55 -20.00 -9.03
C GLU A 568 -8.60 -21.37 -9.70
N LYS A 569 -8.63 -22.44 -8.91
CA LYS A 569 -8.77 -23.80 -9.42
C LYS A 569 -10.11 -24.02 -10.13
N GLN A 570 -11.21 -23.55 -9.55
CA GLN A 570 -12.55 -23.64 -10.16
C GLN A 570 -12.63 -22.84 -11.46
N GLU A 571 -12.03 -21.63 -11.50
CA GLU A 571 -11.97 -20.83 -12.71
C GLU A 571 -11.14 -21.52 -13.81
N ALA A 572 -10.00 -22.09 -13.46
CA ALA A 572 -9.15 -22.86 -14.36
C ALA A 572 -9.91 -24.06 -14.96
N LEU A 573 -10.65 -24.80 -14.12
CA LEU A 573 -11.50 -25.91 -14.56
C LEU A 573 -12.61 -25.46 -15.51
N LYS A 574 -13.30 -24.37 -15.21
CA LYS A 574 -14.36 -23.80 -16.04
C LYS A 574 -13.86 -23.35 -17.41
N ASN A 575 -12.66 -22.78 -17.45
CA ASN A 575 -12.07 -22.21 -18.66
C ASN A 575 -11.22 -23.22 -19.42
N TRP A 576 -11.00 -24.42 -18.86
CA TRP A 576 -10.19 -25.45 -19.51
C TRP A 576 -10.80 -25.86 -20.86
N ARG A 577 -9.95 -25.95 -21.85
CA ARG A 577 -10.27 -26.48 -23.18
C ARG A 577 -9.16 -27.45 -23.57
N PRO A 578 -9.48 -28.57 -24.23
CA PRO A 578 -8.45 -29.45 -24.77
C PRO A 578 -7.56 -28.70 -25.76
N ALA A 579 -6.28 -29.03 -25.77
CA ALA A 579 -5.37 -28.49 -26.77
C ALA A 579 -5.85 -28.87 -28.19
N GLU A 580 -5.59 -28.00 -29.14
CA GLU A 580 -5.90 -28.28 -30.55
C GLU A 580 -5.23 -29.59 -31.01
N ILE A 581 -5.95 -30.36 -31.82
CA ILE A 581 -5.42 -31.57 -32.41
C ILE A 581 -4.28 -31.15 -33.37
N LYS A 582 -3.10 -31.72 -33.15
CA LYS A 582 -1.94 -31.51 -34.03
C LYS A 582 -2.21 -32.03 -35.43
N GLU A 583 -1.33 -31.63 -36.38
CA GLU A 583 -1.36 -32.15 -37.74
C GLU A 583 -1.38 -33.69 -37.77
N ASN A 584 -2.09 -34.23 -38.77
CA ASN A 584 -2.19 -35.68 -38.96
C ASN A 584 -0.78 -36.31 -39.06
N THR A 585 -0.59 -37.37 -38.28
CA THR A 585 0.57 -38.26 -38.37
C THR A 585 0.15 -39.62 -38.94
N ASN A 586 1.10 -40.50 -39.17
CA ASN A 586 0.82 -41.86 -39.66
C ASN A 586 1.42 -42.90 -38.69
N ILE A 587 1.04 -44.16 -38.90
CA ILE A 587 1.45 -45.27 -38.02
C ILE A 587 2.98 -45.52 -38.09
N ASP A 588 3.61 -45.24 -39.19
CA ASP A 588 5.08 -45.43 -39.34
C ASP A 588 5.84 -44.40 -38.52
N GLU A 589 5.32 -43.17 -38.39
CA GLU A 589 5.92 -42.15 -37.51
C GLU A 589 5.69 -42.48 -36.06
N PHE A 590 4.51 -42.92 -35.66
CA PHE A 590 4.23 -43.39 -34.32
C PHE A 590 5.10 -44.60 -33.96
N GLY A 591 5.28 -45.54 -34.86
CA GLY A 591 6.10 -46.73 -34.71
C GLY A 591 7.63 -46.45 -34.51
N LYS A 592 8.07 -45.22 -34.78
CA LYS A 592 9.45 -44.78 -34.46
C LYS A 592 9.64 -44.46 -33.00
N MET A 593 8.57 -44.26 -32.22
CA MET A 593 8.64 -44.05 -30.79
C MET A 593 8.56 -45.36 -30.04
N ASP A 594 9.57 -45.65 -29.21
CA ASP A 594 9.58 -46.82 -28.36
C ASP A 594 9.02 -46.46 -26.96
N ILE A 595 7.70 -46.56 -26.80
CA ILE A 595 7.01 -46.27 -25.55
C ILE A 595 6.91 -47.57 -24.75
N ARG A 596 7.37 -47.56 -23.49
CA ARG A 596 7.42 -48.75 -22.63
C ARG A 596 6.88 -48.47 -21.23
N VAL A 597 6.62 -49.56 -20.51
CA VAL A 597 6.19 -49.52 -19.13
C VAL A 597 7.39 -49.85 -18.22
N ALA A 598 7.56 -49.07 -17.14
CA ALA A 598 8.57 -49.31 -16.12
C ALA A 598 8.00 -49.09 -14.72
N THR A 599 8.54 -49.80 -13.73
CA THR A 599 8.23 -49.54 -12.30
C THR A 599 9.19 -48.51 -11.73
N VAL A 600 8.67 -47.54 -11.01
CA VAL A 600 9.47 -46.54 -10.29
C VAL A 600 10.08 -47.19 -9.07
N LEU A 601 11.39 -47.37 -9.05
CA LEU A 601 12.13 -47.89 -7.91
C LEU A 601 12.45 -46.80 -6.88
N ASP A 602 12.69 -45.58 -7.33
CA ASP A 602 13.02 -44.42 -6.51
C ASP A 602 12.68 -43.15 -7.24
N CYS A 603 12.25 -42.12 -6.49
CA CYS A 603 11.92 -40.80 -7.02
C CYS A 603 12.31 -39.71 -6.03
N GLN A 604 13.27 -38.86 -6.40
CA GLN A 604 13.82 -37.83 -5.50
C GLN A 604 13.93 -36.46 -6.20
N PRO A 605 13.83 -35.34 -5.44
CA PRO A 605 14.11 -34.00 -5.96
C PRO A 605 15.58 -33.87 -6.38
N VAL A 606 15.82 -33.19 -7.50
CA VAL A 606 17.18 -32.91 -7.98
C VAL A 606 17.74 -31.71 -7.19
N LYS A 607 18.95 -31.89 -6.59
CA LYS A 607 19.63 -30.79 -5.87
C LYS A 607 19.76 -29.54 -6.76
N LYS A 608 19.42 -28.37 -6.21
CA LYS A 608 19.46 -27.07 -6.88
C LYS A 608 18.46 -26.89 -8.03
N SER A 609 17.39 -27.70 -8.07
CA SER A 609 16.28 -27.53 -9.00
C SER A 609 14.95 -27.69 -8.26
N ASP A 610 14.08 -26.70 -8.41
CA ASP A 610 12.70 -26.70 -7.91
C ASP A 610 11.69 -27.35 -8.87
N ARG A 611 12.17 -27.74 -10.07
CA ARG A 611 11.32 -28.26 -11.16
C ARG A 611 11.56 -29.74 -11.47
N LEU A 612 12.72 -30.28 -11.13
CA LEU A 612 13.14 -31.60 -11.58
C LEU A 612 13.02 -32.66 -10.49
N LEU A 613 12.40 -33.80 -10.85
CA LEU A 613 12.50 -35.06 -10.13
C LEU A 613 13.41 -36.02 -10.87
N GLN A 614 14.25 -36.77 -10.14
CA GLN A 614 15.05 -37.87 -10.63
C GLN A 614 14.33 -39.18 -10.36
N PHE A 615 14.01 -39.89 -11.42
CA PHE A 615 13.41 -41.23 -11.38
C PHE A 615 14.49 -42.27 -11.61
N ARG A 616 14.47 -43.33 -10.81
CA ARG A 616 15.16 -44.57 -11.06
C ARG A 616 14.12 -45.64 -11.37
N LEU A 617 14.16 -46.16 -12.58
CA LEU A 617 13.16 -47.08 -13.11
C LEU A 617 13.72 -48.49 -13.27
N ASP A 618 12.88 -49.48 -12.93
CA ASP A 618 13.06 -50.85 -13.44
C ASP A 618 12.28 -50.95 -14.77
N ASP A 619 12.98 -51.01 -15.85
CA ASP A 619 12.46 -51.11 -17.20
C ASP A 619 12.56 -52.50 -17.80
N GLY A 620 12.95 -53.49 -17.01
CA GLY A 620 13.15 -54.87 -17.45
C GLY A 620 14.36 -55.08 -18.38
N MET A 621 15.20 -54.04 -18.57
CA MET A 621 16.34 -54.05 -19.49
C MET A 621 17.64 -53.56 -18.83
N GLY A 622 17.74 -53.62 -17.51
CA GLY A 622 18.90 -53.19 -16.74
C GLY A 622 18.71 -51.94 -15.93
N GLY A 623 17.53 -51.30 -16.04
CA GLY A 623 17.18 -50.08 -15.32
C GLY A 623 17.70 -48.81 -15.97
N ARG A 624 17.05 -47.67 -15.69
CA ARG A 624 17.46 -46.36 -16.20
C ARG A 624 17.14 -45.22 -15.26
N THR A 625 17.81 -44.12 -15.46
CA THR A 625 17.55 -42.87 -14.79
C THR A 625 16.87 -41.88 -15.75
N ILE A 626 15.75 -41.29 -15.33
CA ILE A 626 15.07 -40.23 -16.10
C ILE A 626 14.86 -39.01 -15.20
N LEU A 627 15.14 -37.82 -15.74
CA LEU A 627 14.80 -36.55 -15.11
C LEU A 627 13.51 -36.00 -15.75
N SER A 628 12.56 -35.62 -14.90
CA SER A 628 11.27 -35.06 -15.35
C SER A 628 10.94 -33.76 -14.65
N GLY A 629 10.40 -32.78 -15.39
CA GLY A 629 10.05 -31.43 -14.91
C GLY A 629 8.75 -31.37 -14.12
N ILE A 630 8.44 -32.34 -13.27
CA ILE A 630 7.14 -32.48 -12.59
C ILE A 630 7.21 -32.29 -11.06
N ALA A 631 8.32 -31.77 -10.52
CA ALA A 631 8.50 -31.63 -9.08
C ALA A 631 7.41 -30.79 -8.40
N GLN A 632 6.96 -29.74 -9.04
CA GLN A 632 5.89 -28.89 -8.52
C GLN A 632 4.54 -29.60 -8.43
N SER A 633 4.31 -30.60 -9.28
CA SER A 633 3.08 -31.43 -9.25
C SER A 633 3.13 -32.55 -8.22
N TYR A 634 4.31 -32.86 -7.70
CA TYR A 634 4.56 -33.93 -6.71
C TYR A 634 5.46 -33.43 -5.57
N PRO A 635 4.92 -32.62 -4.63
CA PRO A 635 5.68 -32.14 -3.47
C PRO A 635 6.25 -33.29 -2.62
N ASP A 636 5.52 -34.41 -2.53
CA ASP A 636 5.99 -35.69 -2.00
C ASP A 636 6.15 -36.71 -3.14
N PRO A 637 7.36 -36.82 -3.72
CA PRO A 637 7.60 -37.76 -4.82
C PRO A 637 7.57 -39.23 -4.43
N SER A 638 7.58 -39.55 -3.13
CA SER A 638 7.50 -40.93 -2.64
C SER A 638 6.21 -41.67 -3.07
N VAL A 639 5.13 -40.89 -3.32
CA VAL A 639 3.83 -41.42 -3.80
C VAL A 639 3.92 -42.08 -5.18
N LEU A 640 5.00 -41.84 -5.91
CA LEU A 640 5.25 -42.42 -7.24
C LEU A 640 6.03 -43.73 -7.15
N VAL A 641 6.70 -44.00 -6.05
CA VAL A 641 7.53 -45.22 -5.87
C VAL A 641 6.61 -46.46 -5.86
N GLY A 642 7.01 -47.48 -6.58
CA GLY A 642 6.24 -48.72 -6.76
C GLY A 642 5.18 -48.67 -7.84
N LYS A 643 4.89 -47.50 -8.41
CA LYS A 643 3.92 -47.35 -9.52
C LYS A 643 4.57 -47.66 -10.87
N GLN A 644 3.76 -48.20 -11.77
CA GLN A 644 4.16 -48.34 -13.16
C GLN A 644 3.86 -47.06 -13.94
N VAL A 645 4.83 -46.63 -14.74
CA VAL A 645 4.75 -45.41 -15.54
C VAL A 645 5.07 -45.68 -16.99
N LEU A 646 4.51 -44.87 -17.89
CA LEU A 646 4.83 -44.92 -19.32
C LEU A 646 5.99 -43.95 -19.60
N PHE A 647 6.94 -44.41 -20.38
CA PHE A 647 8.08 -43.59 -20.78
C PHE A 647 8.51 -43.86 -22.23
N ILE A 648 9.12 -42.87 -22.89
CA ILE A 648 9.77 -43.03 -24.20
C ILE A 648 11.21 -43.51 -23.96
N ALA A 649 11.51 -44.69 -24.48
CA ALA A 649 12.76 -45.38 -24.20
C ALA A 649 13.90 -45.01 -25.17
N ASN A 650 13.59 -44.58 -26.38
CA ASN A 650 14.55 -44.36 -27.47
C ASN A 650 14.91 -42.90 -27.72
N PHE A 651 14.65 -42.00 -26.77
CA PHE A 651 15.24 -40.66 -26.82
C PHE A 651 16.73 -40.74 -26.50
N PRO A 652 17.57 -39.98 -27.20
CA PRO A 652 19.01 -39.93 -26.94
C PRO A 652 19.25 -39.42 -25.50
N PRO A 653 20.19 -40.02 -24.76
CA PRO A 653 20.53 -39.58 -23.42
C PRO A 653 20.90 -38.10 -23.40
N ARG A 654 20.36 -37.36 -22.40
CA ARG A 654 20.60 -35.92 -22.22
C ARG A 654 21.11 -35.63 -20.80
N LYS A 655 22.23 -34.91 -20.71
CA LYS A 655 22.78 -34.50 -19.41
C LYS A 655 22.09 -33.21 -18.93
N MET A 656 21.44 -33.24 -17.76
CA MET A 656 20.79 -32.13 -17.10
C MET A 656 21.25 -32.09 -15.62
N MET A 657 21.64 -30.90 -15.13
CA MET A 657 22.14 -30.70 -13.75
C MET A 657 23.22 -31.74 -13.32
N GLY A 658 24.05 -32.17 -14.29
CA GLY A 658 25.12 -33.16 -14.04
C GLY A 658 24.69 -34.62 -14.07
N ILE A 659 23.38 -34.90 -14.21
CA ILE A 659 22.80 -36.26 -14.25
C ILE A 659 22.38 -36.56 -15.69
N GLU A 660 22.64 -37.78 -16.16
CA GLU A 660 22.22 -38.28 -17.45
C GLU A 660 20.78 -38.79 -17.39
N SER A 661 19.88 -38.19 -18.18
CA SER A 661 18.49 -38.62 -18.36
C SER A 661 18.39 -39.50 -19.60
N GLN A 662 17.86 -40.71 -19.49
CA GLN A 662 17.81 -41.74 -20.50
C GLN A 662 16.38 -42.03 -20.95
N GLY A 663 15.70 -41.03 -21.45
CA GLY A 663 14.33 -41.12 -21.90
C GLY A 663 13.45 -40.00 -21.35
N MET A 664 12.11 -40.12 -21.53
CA MET A 664 11.12 -39.15 -21.07
C MET A 664 9.91 -39.85 -20.46
N ILE A 665 9.54 -39.53 -19.21
CA ILE A 665 8.28 -39.96 -18.61
C ILE A 665 7.12 -39.21 -19.25
N LEU A 666 6.05 -39.92 -19.60
CA LEU A 666 4.83 -39.33 -20.14
C LEU A 666 3.94 -38.85 -19.00
N SER A 667 3.41 -37.65 -19.15
CA SER A 667 2.44 -37.06 -18.24
C SER A 667 1.36 -36.32 -19.01
N ALA A 668 0.14 -36.38 -18.49
CA ALA A 668 -0.97 -35.55 -18.95
C ALA A 668 -0.96 -34.20 -18.21
N VAL A 669 -1.37 -33.14 -18.88
CA VAL A 669 -1.56 -31.82 -18.27
C VAL A 669 -3.03 -31.68 -17.88
N ASP A 670 -3.31 -31.51 -16.59
CA ASP A 670 -4.67 -31.31 -16.09
C ASP A 670 -5.09 -29.82 -16.27
N ALA A 671 -6.36 -29.53 -16.04
CA ALA A 671 -6.94 -28.21 -16.21
C ALA A 671 -6.31 -27.10 -15.36
N ASP A 672 -5.78 -27.46 -14.19
CA ASP A 672 -5.02 -26.57 -13.29
C ASP A 672 -3.52 -26.45 -13.65
N GLY A 673 -3.11 -27.05 -14.79
CA GLY A 673 -1.70 -27.10 -15.22
C GLY A 673 -0.85 -28.16 -14.51
N LYS A 674 -1.45 -28.96 -13.64
CA LYS A 674 -0.76 -30.05 -12.94
C LYS A 674 -0.40 -31.18 -13.90
N LEU A 675 0.83 -31.65 -13.80
CA LEU A 675 1.35 -32.75 -14.60
C LEU A 675 1.06 -34.07 -13.88
N VAL A 676 0.15 -34.89 -14.44
CA VAL A 676 -0.20 -36.21 -13.91
C VAL A 676 0.55 -37.28 -14.70
N VAL A 677 1.35 -38.08 -14.01
CA VAL A 677 2.12 -39.18 -14.62
C VAL A 677 1.15 -40.22 -15.20
N THR A 678 1.37 -40.63 -16.43
CA THR A 678 0.56 -41.69 -17.07
C THR A 678 0.94 -43.07 -16.58
N THR A 679 -0.06 -43.92 -16.38
CA THR A 679 0.10 -45.26 -15.83
C THR A 679 -0.73 -46.30 -16.60
N VAL A 680 -0.54 -47.58 -16.32
CA VAL A 680 -1.37 -48.67 -16.86
C VAL A 680 -2.51 -49.01 -15.88
N THR A 681 -3.66 -49.45 -16.40
CA THR A 681 -4.85 -49.80 -15.61
C THR A 681 -4.72 -51.14 -14.89
N ALA A 682 -3.81 -52.00 -15.33
CA ALA A 682 -3.47 -53.27 -14.69
C ALA A 682 -1.93 -53.51 -14.77
N PRO A 683 -1.33 -54.16 -13.79
CA PRO A 683 0.09 -54.47 -13.83
C PRO A 683 0.49 -55.30 -15.04
N VAL A 684 1.53 -54.87 -15.72
CA VAL A 684 2.19 -55.60 -16.82
C VAL A 684 3.66 -55.81 -16.55
N ARG A 685 4.33 -56.63 -17.31
CA ARG A 685 5.79 -56.81 -17.15
C ARG A 685 6.53 -55.55 -17.51
N ASN A 686 7.54 -55.18 -16.72
CA ASN A 686 8.43 -54.06 -17.03
C ASN A 686 9.13 -54.32 -18.38
N GLY A 687 9.26 -53.25 -19.19
CA GLY A 687 9.74 -53.33 -20.56
C GLY A 687 8.66 -53.63 -21.60
N SER A 688 7.40 -53.91 -21.19
CA SER A 688 6.29 -54.10 -22.15
C SER A 688 6.16 -52.85 -23.02
N GLN A 689 6.06 -53.07 -24.32
CA GLN A 689 5.88 -52.03 -25.32
C GLN A 689 4.40 -51.60 -25.37
N VAL A 690 4.21 -50.32 -25.53
CA VAL A 690 2.87 -49.66 -25.72
C VAL A 690 2.76 -49.31 -27.18
N GLY A 691 1.70 -49.83 -27.83
CA GLY A 691 1.46 -49.62 -29.26
C GLY A 691 -0.02 -49.58 -29.61
#